data_c409342124a1b5de8d58230ade684636
#
_entry.id   c409342124a1b5de8d58230ade684636
#
_cell.length_a   1.000
_cell.length_b   1.000
_cell.length_c   1.000
_cell.angle_alpha   90.00
_cell.angle_beta   90.00
_cell.angle_gamma   90.00
#
_symmetry.space_group_name_H-M   'P 1'
#
loop_
_entity.id
_entity.type
_entity.pdbx_description
1 polymer ?
#
loop_
_entity_poly.entity_id
_entity_poly.type
_entity_poly.pdbx_seq_one_letter_code
_entity_poly.pdbx_strand_id
1 'polypeptide(L)'
;MDMHETLPRIPEQFGDGPMKEEIKTDTKSSVEIQNTLTKTLCGWLCFRPTYLQRFRTAKWALFWLCWAGAMQGMIVNGFINVVITTIEKRFGLTSSQTGLIAGGYDIASFILLIPVSYIGGRAKASKPKYVGVGILVLGIGSLLFASPHYLAGPYRGDNQKENVCQRMSFNESLLLSNCNDEVETTEIVPNNGFYLMIFLIAQLLHGAGAAPFYTLGVTYLDENVSKKMSSVYLGIYYTMAVIGPALGYVIGGELLKLYTDFLTVDAGSIGMTSNSNVWIGAWWIGFVGAGIICFIVAIPILAFPASLPGAMELAKEKVSEAHEKSTASSQSPPSEALSKIRQLPRAFTELLSNPAFFLLNLAGASEGLLIAGFASFLPKFIENQFSVSASSAAVLMGLVTVPAGGGGTFLGGYLIKRWNLPCSGILKFCIFVTAACIIFTFAFALSCPNLNFAGVTVAYNGYAENSLSLNSKCNSDCSCLRSEFNPICGVDQVTYYSPCHGGCEQEIQVTDVKVYKNCSCIHGMKANLTSSTTNETIYYDAINTKCNSICGYLWFFVALAFGMMLMTFLCTMPALAATLRVIREDQRSFALGIQWIKVRILGTIPAPMIFGALIDDTCILWHETCERSGACLVYDNYYMSLYMLALGLIGKTASLLFFFLAWWCYVPPGGRRITPNNEQTVATIMHCEGPNNNLPVQNSTNLIAGS
;
A
#
# COMPACT_ATOMS: atom_id res chain seq x y z
N MET A 1 16.19 6.45 -56.43
CA MET A 1 15.22 7.39 -56.98
C MET A 1 15.41 8.68 -56.21
N ASP A 2 16.23 9.55 -56.80
CA ASP A 2 16.64 10.81 -56.25
C ASP A 2 15.51 11.82 -56.34
N MET A 3 15.35 12.64 -55.30
CA MET A 3 14.69 13.92 -55.43
C MET A 3 15.47 14.94 -54.55
N HIS A 4 16.35 15.67 -55.26
CA HIS A 4 16.91 16.95 -54.84
C HIS A 4 15.76 17.97 -54.84
N GLU A 5 15.50 18.62 -53.71
CA GLU A 5 14.76 19.88 -53.68
C GLU A 5 15.68 21.04 -53.39
N THR A 6 15.67 21.94 -54.36
CA THR A 6 16.50 23.14 -54.53
C THR A 6 16.05 24.26 -53.62
N LEU A 7 16.99 24.90 -52.93
CA LEU A 7 16.85 26.19 -52.24
C LEU A 7 16.69 27.34 -53.26
N PRO A 8 15.79 28.30 -53.05
CA PRO A 8 15.72 29.51 -53.84
C PRO A 8 16.80 30.52 -53.46
N ARG A 9 17.49 31.09 -54.45
CA ARG A 9 18.47 32.20 -54.36
C ARG A 9 17.73 33.51 -54.08
N ILE A 10 18.28 34.30 -53.14
CA ILE A 10 17.88 35.69 -52.86
C ILE A 10 18.69 36.62 -53.76
N PRO A 11 18.06 37.62 -54.44
CA PRO A 11 18.81 38.65 -55.23
C PRO A 11 19.42 39.70 -54.31
N GLU A 12 20.70 40.04 -54.60
CA GLU A 12 21.38 41.20 -54.07
C GLU A 12 20.84 42.50 -54.65
N GLN A 13 20.36 43.42 -53.80
CA GLN A 13 20.31 44.84 -54.13
C GLN A 13 20.82 45.67 -52.97
N PHE A 14 21.89 46.41 -53.28
CA PHE A 14 22.57 47.39 -52.40
C PHE A 14 21.67 48.62 -52.17
N GLY A 15 21.61 49.07 -50.89
CA GLY A 15 21.07 50.37 -50.52
C GLY A 15 21.63 50.75 -49.14
N ASP A 16 22.55 51.70 -49.12
CA ASP A 16 23.19 52.27 -47.92
C ASP A 16 22.19 53.07 -47.05
N GLY A 17 21.98 52.64 -45.80
CA GLY A 17 21.24 53.35 -44.74
C GLY A 17 21.59 52.77 -43.40
N PRO A 18 21.50 53.47 -42.25
CA PRO A 18 22.17 53.11 -41.02
C PRO A 18 21.54 51.91 -40.28
N MET A 19 22.11 50.76 -40.56
CA MET A 19 21.68 49.41 -40.04
C MET A 19 22.52 49.06 -38.80
N LYS A 20 22.25 49.70 -37.68
CA LYS A 20 22.86 49.30 -36.39
C LYS A 20 21.88 48.91 -35.26
N GLU A 21 20.58 49.09 -35.42
CA GLU A 21 19.58 48.71 -34.43
C GLU A 21 18.78 47.42 -34.75
N GLU A 22 18.62 47.05 -36.02
CA GLU A 22 17.91 45.81 -36.40
C GLU A 22 18.71 44.52 -36.16
N ILE A 23 20.06 44.55 -36.18
CA ILE A 23 20.88 43.35 -35.98
C ILE A 23 20.86 42.88 -34.51
N LYS A 24 20.53 43.77 -33.53
CA LYS A 24 20.39 43.37 -32.12
C LYS A 24 19.06 42.71 -31.77
N THR A 25 17.99 42.95 -32.55
CA THR A 25 16.69 42.33 -32.34
C THR A 25 16.61 40.92 -32.95
N ASP A 26 17.22 40.71 -34.13
CA ASP A 26 17.23 39.38 -34.78
C ASP A 26 18.16 38.38 -34.05
N THR A 27 19.28 38.82 -33.52
CA THR A 27 20.15 37.94 -32.70
C THR A 27 19.53 37.57 -31.35
N LYS A 28 18.74 38.42 -30.72
CA LYS A 28 17.99 38.08 -29.51
C LYS A 28 16.86 37.07 -29.81
N SER A 29 16.13 37.26 -30.89
CA SER A 29 15.07 36.36 -31.33
C SER A 29 15.64 35.00 -31.74
N SER A 30 16.73 34.93 -32.47
CA SER A 30 17.37 33.67 -32.85
C SER A 30 17.98 32.93 -31.68
N VAL A 31 18.57 33.61 -30.70
CA VAL A 31 19.09 33.02 -29.46
C VAL A 31 17.94 32.53 -28.56
N GLU A 32 16.81 33.23 -28.52
CA GLU A 32 15.63 32.83 -27.78
C GLU A 32 14.94 31.61 -28.42
N ILE A 33 14.85 31.55 -29.75
CA ILE A 33 14.35 30.39 -30.52
C ILE A 33 15.28 29.21 -30.33
N GLN A 34 16.60 29.39 -30.38
CA GLN A 34 17.59 28.33 -30.20
C GLN A 34 17.60 27.80 -28.75
N ASN A 35 17.42 28.67 -27.76
CA ASN A 35 17.23 28.28 -26.35
C ASN A 35 15.90 27.56 -26.11
N THR A 36 14.86 27.90 -26.81
CA THR A 36 13.56 27.23 -26.75
C THR A 36 13.63 25.86 -27.42
N LEU A 37 14.29 25.75 -28.56
CA LEU A 37 14.48 24.48 -29.27
C LEU A 37 15.35 23.51 -28.45
N THR A 38 16.41 23.99 -27.78
CA THR A 38 17.25 23.15 -26.93
C THR A 38 16.54 22.64 -25.67
N LYS A 39 15.54 23.36 -25.15
CA LYS A 39 14.72 22.93 -23.99
C LYS A 39 13.73 21.82 -24.32
N THR A 40 13.40 21.60 -25.58
CA THR A 40 12.47 20.55 -26.03
C THR A 40 13.15 19.26 -26.48
N LEU A 41 14.50 19.16 -26.44
CA LEU A 41 15.24 17.97 -26.85
C LEU A 41 15.35 16.95 -25.73
N CYS A 42 15.14 15.65 -26.04
CA CYS A 42 15.39 14.54 -25.14
C CYS A 42 16.90 14.31 -24.97
N GLY A 43 17.34 14.05 -23.72
CA GLY A 43 18.73 13.72 -23.43
C GLY A 43 19.13 14.05 -22.00
N TRP A 44 20.34 13.63 -21.65
CA TRP A 44 20.96 13.84 -20.33
C TRP A 44 22.04 14.90 -20.44
N LEU A 45 21.91 15.99 -19.70
CA LEU A 45 22.89 17.12 -19.69
C LEU A 45 23.25 17.58 -21.11
N CYS A 46 24.48 17.28 -21.55
CA CYS A 46 24.98 17.62 -22.88
C CYS A 46 24.80 16.50 -23.93
N PHE A 47 24.49 15.29 -23.51
CA PHE A 47 24.32 14.12 -24.41
C PHE A 47 22.89 14.05 -24.93
N ARG A 48 22.68 14.43 -26.22
CA ARG A 48 21.36 14.49 -26.87
C ARG A 48 21.41 13.84 -28.26
N PRO A 49 21.53 12.50 -28.33
CA PRO A 49 21.65 11.81 -29.62
C PRO A 49 20.38 11.94 -30.45
N THR A 50 20.55 12.00 -31.77
CA THR A 50 19.44 12.21 -32.72
C THR A 50 18.42 11.07 -32.72
N TYR A 51 18.86 9.82 -32.53
CA TYR A 51 17.95 8.67 -32.45
C TYR A 51 16.99 8.76 -31.26
N LEU A 52 17.38 9.39 -30.15
CA LEU A 52 16.54 9.53 -28.93
C LEU A 52 15.37 10.50 -29.17
N GLN A 53 15.50 11.42 -30.16
CA GLN A 53 14.43 12.38 -30.45
C GLN A 53 13.19 11.73 -31.05
N ARG A 54 13.29 10.49 -31.58
CA ARG A 54 12.14 9.72 -32.07
C ARG A 54 11.18 9.34 -30.93
N PHE A 55 11.68 9.22 -29.71
CA PHE A 55 10.88 8.86 -28.54
C PHE A 55 10.24 10.05 -27.82
N ARG A 56 10.40 11.26 -28.31
CA ARG A 56 9.90 12.52 -27.76
C ARG A 56 8.40 12.69 -28.02
N THR A 57 7.58 11.76 -27.56
CA THR A 57 6.12 11.78 -27.71
C THR A 57 5.43 11.51 -26.39
N ALA A 58 4.18 12.01 -26.24
CA ALA A 58 3.37 11.77 -25.05
C ALA A 58 3.10 10.28 -24.79
N LYS A 59 3.08 9.44 -25.84
CA LYS A 59 2.88 7.99 -25.72
C LYS A 59 4.05 7.32 -25.00
N TRP A 60 5.29 7.68 -25.35
CA TRP A 60 6.49 7.15 -24.71
C TRP A 60 6.67 7.70 -23.28
N ALA A 61 6.30 8.96 -23.06
CA ALA A 61 6.28 9.52 -21.71
C ALA A 61 5.27 8.76 -20.83
N LEU A 62 4.06 8.52 -21.32
CA LEU A 62 3.06 7.69 -20.63
C LEU A 62 3.59 6.29 -20.33
N PHE A 63 4.20 5.62 -21.30
CA PHE A 63 4.74 4.27 -21.15
C PHE A 63 5.71 4.18 -19.95
N TRP A 64 6.70 5.06 -19.90
CA TRP A 64 7.69 5.06 -18.81
C TRP A 64 7.12 5.49 -17.48
N LEU A 65 6.18 6.45 -17.47
CA LEU A 65 5.48 6.86 -16.25
C LEU A 65 4.57 5.75 -15.72
N CYS A 66 3.94 4.96 -16.60
CA CYS A 66 3.16 3.78 -16.21
C CYS A 66 4.04 2.73 -15.51
N TRP A 67 5.24 2.46 -16.05
CA TRP A 67 6.20 1.57 -15.39
C TRP A 67 6.62 2.11 -14.03
N ALA A 68 6.87 3.41 -13.90
CA ALA A 68 7.18 4.04 -12.64
C ALA A 68 6.05 3.89 -11.61
N GLY A 69 4.80 4.15 -12.03
CA GLY A 69 3.62 3.98 -11.18
C GLY A 69 3.40 2.53 -10.76
N ALA A 70 3.60 1.58 -11.69
CA ALA A 70 3.52 0.14 -11.39
C ALA A 70 4.60 -0.30 -10.39
N MET A 71 5.84 0.15 -10.56
CA MET A 71 6.94 -0.16 -9.62
C MET A 71 6.68 0.41 -8.23
N GLN A 72 6.22 1.66 -8.14
CA GLN A 72 5.85 2.26 -6.87
C GLN A 72 4.73 1.47 -6.17
N GLY A 73 3.66 1.12 -6.90
CA GLY A 73 2.57 0.32 -6.35
C GLY A 73 3.02 -1.09 -5.92
N MET A 74 3.86 -1.75 -6.74
CA MET A 74 4.39 -3.08 -6.47
C MET A 74 5.26 -3.12 -5.21
N ILE A 75 6.15 -2.15 -5.04
CA ILE A 75 7.04 -2.08 -3.87
C ILE A 75 6.22 -1.77 -2.61
N VAL A 76 5.49 -0.65 -2.62
CA VAL A 76 4.90 -0.08 -1.41
C VAL A 76 3.62 -0.79 -0.98
N ASN A 77 2.73 -1.08 -1.91
CA ASN A 77 1.42 -1.68 -1.61
C ASN A 77 1.37 -3.19 -1.91
N GLY A 78 2.40 -3.74 -2.56
CA GLY A 78 2.53 -5.16 -2.85
C GLY A 78 3.54 -5.82 -1.92
N PHE A 79 4.84 -5.71 -2.23
CA PHE A 79 5.90 -6.43 -1.51
C PHE A 79 5.90 -6.17 -0.01
N ILE A 80 5.80 -4.90 0.43
CA ILE A 80 5.82 -4.56 1.86
C ILE A 80 4.74 -5.33 2.62
N ASN A 81 3.50 -5.33 2.12
CA ASN A 81 2.39 -5.99 2.78
C ASN A 81 2.53 -7.53 2.81
N VAL A 82 3.18 -8.10 1.80
CA VAL A 82 3.44 -9.56 1.72
C VAL A 82 4.50 -10.01 2.72
N VAL A 83 5.53 -9.19 2.94
CA VAL A 83 6.69 -9.60 3.75
C VAL A 83 6.58 -9.23 5.23
N ILE A 84 5.52 -8.52 5.66
CA ILE A 84 5.34 -8.07 7.05
C ILE A 84 5.51 -9.23 8.04
N THR A 85 4.79 -10.33 7.87
CA THR A 85 4.85 -11.49 8.76
C THR A 85 6.21 -12.16 8.75
N THR A 86 6.87 -12.19 7.59
CA THR A 86 8.21 -12.77 7.44
C THR A 86 9.26 -11.92 8.15
N ILE A 87 9.16 -10.60 8.07
CA ILE A 87 10.05 -9.65 8.78
C ILE A 87 9.82 -9.73 10.30
N GLU A 88 8.56 -9.82 10.75
CA GLU A 88 8.23 -10.02 12.16
C GLU A 88 8.94 -11.25 12.73
N LYS A 89 8.81 -12.40 12.04
CA LYS A 89 9.43 -13.66 12.43
C LYS A 89 10.97 -13.60 12.39
N ARG A 90 11.54 -12.98 11.34
CA ARG A 90 13.00 -12.93 11.13
C ARG A 90 13.72 -12.03 12.13
N PHE A 91 13.14 -10.88 12.46
CA PHE A 91 13.78 -9.83 13.26
C PHE A 91 13.14 -9.65 14.65
N GLY A 92 12.18 -10.50 15.02
CA GLY A 92 11.52 -10.46 16.32
C GLY A 92 10.74 -9.16 16.57
N LEU A 93 10.12 -8.58 15.51
CA LEU A 93 9.37 -7.34 15.61
C LEU A 93 7.91 -7.60 16.01
N THR A 94 7.30 -6.66 16.73
CA THR A 94 5.86 -6.71 17.03
C THR A 94 5.04 -6.21 15.83
N SER A 95 3.74 -6.55 15.78
CA SER A 95 2.86 -6.07 14.72
C SER A 95 2.67 -4.56 14.75
N SER A 96 2.75 -3.95 15.92
CA SER A 96 2.74 -2.50 16.07
C SER A 96 3.98 -1.85 15.42
N GLN A 97 5.16 -2.46 15.59
CA GLN A 97 6.40 -1.98 14.96
C GLN A 97 6.36 -2.13 13.44
N THR A 98 5.88 -3.26 12.92
CA THR A 98 5.73 -3.45 11.48
C THR A 98 4.62 -2.58 10.89
N GLY A 99 3.58 -2.27 11.68
CA GLY A 99 2.60 -1.24 11.34
C GLY A 99 3.22 0.15 11.19
N LEU A 100 4.17 0.51 12.07
CA LEU A 100 4.94 1.76 11.95
C LEU A 100 5.82 1.76 10.69
N ILE A 101 6.45 0.63 10.34
CA ILE A 101 7.20 0.48 9.08
C ILE A 101 6.26 0.72 7.90
N ALA A 102 5.10 0.07 7.85
CA ALA A 102 4.14 0.24 6.77
C ALA A 102 3.64 1.69 6.64
N GLY A 103 3.37 2.36 7.77
CA GLY A 103 2.94 3.76 7.82
C GLY A 103 4.03 4.77 7.46
N GLY A 104 5.31 4.41 7.57
CA GLY A 104 6.46 5.29 7.34
C GLY A 104 6.49 5.91 5.93
N TYR A 105 6.06 5.17 4.93
CA TYR A 105 5.88 5.66 3.56
C TYR A 105 4.93 6.87 3.49
N ASP A 106 3.77 6.76 4.11
CA ASP A 106 2.75 7.81 4.08
C ASP A 106 3.19 9.05 4.84
N ILE A 107 3.94 8.90 5.94
CA ILE A 107 4.52 10.01 6.72
C ILE A 107 5.46 10.83 5.84
N ALA A 108 6.45 10.20 5.20
CA ALA A 108 7.40 10.90 4.34
C ALA A 108 6.74 11.51 3.11
N SER A 109 5.84 10.77 2.48
CA SER A 109 5.08 11.23 1.32
C SER A 109 4.23 12.46 1.67
N PHE A 110 3.59 12.48 2.85
CA PHE A 110 2.83 13.63 3.34
C PHE A 110 3.72 14.88 3.51
N ILE A 111 4.86 14.75 4.21
CA ILE A 111 5.77 15.87 4.48
C ILE A 111 6.32 16.46 3.18
N LEU A 112 6.69 15.62 2.22
CA LEU A 112 7.35 16.04 0.99
C LEU A 112 6.39 16.41 -0.14
N LEU A 113 5.12 16.03 -0.07
CA LEU A 113 4.12 16.32 -1.10
C LEU A 113 4.00 17.83 -1.38
N ILE A 114 3.92 18.65 -0.33
CA ILE A 114 3.76 20.11 -0.45
C ILE A 114 5.00 20.75 -1.06
N PRO A 115 6.23 20.58 -0.50
CA PRO A 115 7.41 21.24 -1.06
C PRO A 115 7.74 20.74 -2.47
N VAL A 116 7.61 19.44 -2.76
CA VAL A 116 7.88 18.88 -4.09
C VAL A 116 6.89 19.43 -5.12
N SER A 117 5.60 19.45 -4.81
CA SER A 117 4.58 20.00 -5.70
C SER A 117 4.77 21.49 -5.94
N TYR A 118 5.11 22.26 -4.90
CA TYR A 118 5.35 23.69 -5.01
C TYR A 118 6.60 24.03 -5.86
N ILE A 119 7.73 23.39 -5.57
CA ILE A 119 8.98 23.64 -6.27
C ILE A 119 8.94 23.10 -7.71
N GLY A 120 8.45 21.86 -7.88
CA GLY A 120 8.35 21.18 -9.15
C GLY A 120 7.22 21.68 -10.05
N GLY A 121 6.20 22.33 -9.49
CA GLY A 121 5.09 22.96 -10.24
C GLY A 121 5.44 24.31 -10.86
N ARG A 122 6.61 24.91 -10.56
CA ARG A 122 7.03 26.18 -11.16
C ARG A 122 7.23 26.06 -12.67
N ALA A 123 6.88 27.10 -13.42
CA ALA A 123 6.96 27.14 -14.90
C ALA A 123 8.38 26.84 -15.45
N LYS A 124 9.44 27.12 -14.68
CA LYS A 124 10.84 26.86 -15.04
C LYS A 124 11.32 25.46 -14.64
N ALA A 125 10.56 24.70 -13.83
CA ALA A 125 10.96 23.40 -13.33
C ALA A 125 10.70 22.29 -14.37
N SER A 126 11.63 21.36 -14.49
CA SER A 126 11.46 20.18 -15.35
C SER A 126 10.78 19.05 -14.57
N LYS A 127 9.45 18.89 -14.71
CA LYS A 127 8.66 17.86 -14.02
C LYS A 127 9.20 16.45 -14.22
N PRO A 128 9.61 16.00 -15.44
CA PRO A 128 10.17 14.67 -15.63
C PRO A 128 11.44 14.42 -14.81
N LYS A 129 12.28 15.45 -14.61
CA LYS A 129 13.48 15.31 -13.78
C LYS A 129 13.15 15.04 -12.31
N TYR A 130 12.15 15.74 -11.76
CA TYR A 130 11.69 15.46 -10.39
C TYR A 130 11.15 14.04 -10.26
N VAL A 131 10.34 13.58 -11.22
CA VAL A 131 9.83 12.21 -11.25
C VAL A 131 10.97 11.22 -11.39
N GLY A 132 11.92 11.44 -12.29
CA GLY A 132 13.07 10.55 -12.48
C GLY A 132 13.97 10.45 -11.24
N VAL A 133 14.24 11.58 -10.57
CA VAL A 133 14.95 11.56 -9.27
C VAL A 133 14.12 10.84 -8.21
N GLY A 134 12.80 11.03 -8.18
CA GLY A 134 11.91 10.31 -7.29
C GLY A 134 12.03 8.80 -7.43
N ILE A 135 12.09 8.29 -8.69
CA ILE A 135 12.28 6.84 -8.94
C ILE A 135 13.66 6.37 -8.48
N LEU A 136 14.72 7.16 -8.68
CA LEU A 136 16.05 6.81 -8.15
C LEU A 136 16.03 6.68 -6.62
N VAL A 137 15.39 7.62 -5.92
CA VAL A 137 15.24 7.59 -4.46
C VAL A 137 14.43 6.37 -4.03
N LEU A 138 13.35 6.03 -4.77
CA LEU A 138 12.56 4.82 -4.54
C LEU A 138 13.42 3.56 -4.68
N GLY A 139 14.26 3.49 -5.73
CA GLY A 139 15.18 2.36 -5.95
C GLY A 139 16.22 2.24 -4.84
N ILE A 140 16.81 3.36 -4.37
CA ILE A 140 17.74 3.36 -3.23
C ILE A 140 17.02 2.87 -1.97
N GLY A 141 15.80 3.34 -1.71
CA GLY A 141 14.95 2.87 -0.60
C GLY A 141 14.74 1.35 -0.64
N SER A 142 14.48 0.79 -1.84
CA SER A 142 14.28 -0.66 -2.01
C SER A 142 15.55 -1.46 -1.72
N LEU A 143 16.71 -1.00 -2.18
CA LEU A 143 17.98 -1.66 -1.86
C LEU A 143 18.31 -1.56 -0.37
N LEU A 144 18.01 -0.41 0.26
CA LEU A 144 18.18 -0.24 1.71
C LEU A 144 17.20 -1.15 2.48
N PHE A 145 15.96 -1.33 2.00
CA PHE A 145 14.99 -2.24 2.62
C PHE A 145 15.45 -3.70 2.58
N ALA A 146 16.18 -4.10 1.55
CA ALA A 146 16.78 -5.44 1.43
C ALA A 146 18.05 -5.62 2.28
N SER A 147 18.73 -4.54 2.68
CA SER A 147 20.05 -4.59 3.34
C SER A 147 20.09 -5.36 4.68
N PRO A 148 19.03 -5.41 5.52
CA PRO A 148 19.03 -6.20 6.74
C PRO A 148 19.27 -7.71 6.52
N HIS A 149 18.91 -8.24 5.35
CA HIS A 149 19.21 -9.63 4.99
C HIS A 149 20.71 -9.90 5.00
N TYR A 150 21.50 -9.00 4.43
CA TYR A 150 22.96 -9.14 4.35
C TYR A 150 23.67 -8.81 5.67
N LEU A 151 23.05 -7.97 6.51
CA LEU A 151 23.60 -7.56 7.80
C LEU A 151 23.33 -8.56 8.92
N ALA A 152 22.21 -9.29 8.85
CA ALA A 152 21.78 -10.21 9.90
C ALA A 152 22.45 -11.60 9.84
N GLY A 153 23.26 -11.87 8.81
CA GLY A 153 23.85 -13.18 8.58
C GLY A 153 22.85 -14.26 8.16
N PRO A 154 23.33 -15.46 7.82
CA PRO A 154 22.48 -16.54 7.32
C PRO A 154 21.53 -17.05 8.40
N TYR A 155 20.26 -17.23 8.01
CA TYR A 155 19.24 -17.85 8.85
C TYR A 155 19.34 -19.37 8.73
N ARG A 156 19.70 -20.03 9.81
CA ARG A 156 19.79 -21.51 9.80
C ARG A 156 18.60 -22.17 10.48
N GLY A 157 17.59 -21.38 10.89
CA GLY A 157 16.61 -21.86 11.88
C GLY A 157 17.39 -22.35 13.12
N ASP A 158 16.80 -22.47 14.23
CA ASP A 158 17.49 -22.90 15.47
C ASP A 158 17.88 -24.40 15.46
N ASN A 159 18.16 -24.96 14.28
CA ASN A 159 18.26 -26.41 14.03
C ASN A 159 19.69 -26.99 14.10
N GLN A 160 20.68 -26.24 14.55
CA GLN A 160 22.04 -26.80 14.69
C GLN A 160 22.26 -27.61 15.98
N LYS A 161 21.41 -27.42 16.99
CA LYS A 161 21.40 -28.32 18.16
C LYS A 161 20.19 -29.22 18.05
N GLU A 162 20.36 -30.51 18.28
CA GLU A 162 19.26 -31.46 18.41
C GLU A 162 18.32 -30.95 19.52
N ASN A 163 17.24 -30.31 19.16
CA ASN A 163 16.23 -29.78 20.09
C ASN A 163 15.30 -30.93 20.53
N VAL A 164 15.91 -32.04 20.95
CA VAL A 164 15.21 -33.22 21.45
C VAL A 164 15.38 -33.30 22.98
N CYS A 165 14.53 -34.08 23.61
CA CYS A 165 14.58 -34.31 25.04
C CYS A 165 15.84 -35.06 25.41
N GLN A 166 16.84 -34.38 25.95
CA GLN A 166 18.01 -34.98 26.59
C GLN A 166 17.75 -35.07 28.06
N ARG A 167 17.48 -36.30 28.56
CA ARG A 167 17.33 -36.53 29.99
C ARG A 167 18.69 -36.33 30.68
N MET A 168 18.90 -35.14 31.25
CA MET A 168 20.14 -34.81 31.93
C MET A 168 20.20 -35.44 33.33
N SER A 169 21.37 -35.95 33.73
CA SER A 169 21.67 -36.35 35.09
C SER A 169 21.64 -35.12 36.01
N PHE A 170 21.13 -35.30 37.23
CA PHE A 170 20.76 -34.26 38.21
C PHE A 170 21.85 -33.22 38.56
N ASN A 171 23.11 -33.42 38.17
CA ASN A 171 24.22 -32.49 38.46
C ASN A 171 24.44 -31.37 37.42
N GLU A 172 23.81 -31.41 36.25
CA GLU A 172 24.01 -30.40 35.18
C GLU A 172 22.87 -29.38 35.07
N SER A 173 21.72 -29.69 35.68
CA SER A 173 20.52 -28.84 35.61
C SER A 173 20.64 -27.51 36.39
N LEU A 174 21.64 -27.37 37.28
CA LEU A 174 21.82 -26.15 38.06
C LEU A 174 22.58 -25.05 37.33
N LEU A 175 23.25 -25.37 36.22
CA LEU A 175 24.03 -24.41 35.42
C LEU A 175 23.23 -23.71 34.32
N LEU A 176 22.05 -24.21 33.96
CA LEU A 176 21.25 -23.69 32.85
C LEU A 176 20.13 -22.70 33.23
N SER A 177 19.95 -22.41 34.53
CA SER A 177 18.82 -21.58 35.00
C SER A 177 19.10 -20.09 35.16
N ASN A 178 20.31 -19.61 34.89
CA ASN A 178 20.63 -18.20 35.04
C ASN A 178 20.80 -17.52 33.67
N CYS A 179 19.88 -16.64 33.33
CA CYS A 179 20.01 -15.66 32.22
C CYS A 179 21.21 -14.69 32.43
N ASN A 180 22.02 -14.88 33.48
CA ASN A 180 23.13 -14.01 33.85
C ASN A 180 24.53 -14.57 33.48
N ASP A 181 24.60 -15.77 32.92
CA ASP A 181 25.88 -16.24 32.39
C ASP A 181 26.09 -15.65 31.00
N GLU A 182 26.76 -14.51 30.96
CA GLU A 182 27.49 -13.99 29.80
C GLU A 182 28.46 -15.07 29.31
N VAL A 183 27.95 -16.01 28.52
CA VAL A 183 28.82 -16.73 27.61
C VAL A 183 29.20 -15.69 26.55
N GLU A 184 30.43 -15.20 26.65
CA GLU A 184 31.14 -14.47 25.58
C GLU A 184 31.20 -15.32 24.31
N THR A 185 30.07 -15.58 23.69
CA THR A 185 30.02 -15.83 22.26
C THR A 185 29.73 -14.48 21.65
N THR A 186 30.75 -13.90 21.02
CA THR A 186 30.75 -12.70 20.19
C THR A 186 29.79 -12.81 18.97
N GLU A 187 28.59 -13.26 19.18
CA GLU A 187 27.47 -12.99 18.28
C GLU A 187 26.71 -11.80 18.88
N ILE A 188 27.01 -10.62 18.35
CA ILE A 188 26.28 -9.39 18.58
C ILE A 188 24.82 -9.74 18.31
N VAL A 189 24.02 -9.95 19.38
CA VAL A 189 22.56 -10.08 19.26
C VAL A 189 22.09 -8.79 18.61
N PRO A 190 21.63 -8.83 17.37
CA PRO A 190 21.33 -7.60 16.64
C PRO A 190 20.17 -6.92 17.36
N ASN A 191 20.42 -5.72 17.81
CA ASN A 191 19.43 -4.88 18.48
C ASN A 191 18.22 -4.74 17.54
N ASN A 192 17.06 -5.34 17.87
CA ASN A 192 15.82 -5.27 17.07
C ASN A 192 15.48 -3.83 16.64
N GLY A 193 15.85 -2.85 17.47
CA GLY A 193 15.72 -1.43 17.18
C GLY A 193 16.58 -0.96 15.99
N PHE A 194 17.75 -1.56 15.77
CA PHE A 194 18.62 -1.20 14.64
C PHE A 194 17.99 -1.59 13.31
N TYR A 195 17.48 -2.80 13.19
CA TYR A 195 16.79 -3.24 11.96
C TYR A 195 15.49 -2.49 11.73
N LEU A 196 14.72 -2.22 12.79
CA LEU A 196 13.52 -1.37 12.72
C LEU A 196 13.85 -0.01 12.13
N MET A 197 14.95 0.62 12.57
CA MET A 197 15.37 1.93 12.03
C MET A 197 15.76 1.87 10.56
N ILE A 198 16.44 0.80 10.11
CA ILE A 198 16.78 0.64 8.68
C ILE A 198 15.51 0.52 7.83
N PHE A 199 14.56 -0.33 8.23
CA PHE A 199 13.28 -0.48 7.54
C PHE A 199 12.49 0.84 7.50
N LEU A 200 12.48 1.58 8.61
CA LEU A 200 11.79 2.86 8.70
C LEU A 200 12.42 3.90 7.75
N ILE A 201 13.76 4.02 7.75
CA ILE A 201 14.48 4.92 6.84
C ILE A 201 14.23 4.54 5.38
N ALA A 202 14.23 3.24 5.06
CA ALA A 202 13.92 2.76 3.73
C ALA A 202 12.50 3.17 3.28
N GLN A 203 11.52 3.06 4.18
CA GLN A 203 10.15 3.49 3.91
C GLN A 203 10.00 5.00 3.78
N LEU A 204 10.75 5.77 4.56
CA LEU A 204 10.81 7.23 4.39
C LEU A 204 11.37 7.60 3.01
N LEU A 205 12.39 6.88 2.52
CA LEU A 205 12.91 7.05 1.16
C LEU A 205 11.89 6.65 0.09
N HIS A 206 11.15 5.56 0.28
CA HIS A 206 10.06 5.18 -0.61
C HIS A 206 8.99 6.28 -0.70
N GLY A 207 8.57 6.84 0.44
CA GLY A 207 7.62 7.94 0.49
C GLY A 207 8.12 9.22 -0.16
N ALA A 208 9.38 9.56 0.08
CA ALA A 208 10.05 10.71 -0.55
C ALA A 208 10.12 10.56 -2.08
N GLY A 209 10.52 9.36 -2.54
CA GLY A 209 10.62 9.05 -3.97
C GLY A 209 9.28 9.06 -4.69
N ALA A 210 8.20 8.66 -4.01
CA ALA A 210 6.87 8.59 -4.60
C ALA A 210 6.13 9.94 -4.66
N ALA A 211 6.51 10.92 -3.85
CA ALA A 211 5.83 12.22 -3.77
C ALA A 211 5.64 12.92 -5.14
N PRO A 212 6.61 12.95 -6.08
CA PRO A 212 6.44 13.60 -7.38
C PRO A 212 5.54 12.85 -8.37
N PHE A 213 5.24 11.54 -8.18
CA PHE A 213 4.53 10.73 -9.17
C PHE A 213 3.10 11.20 -9.40
N TYR A 214 2.33 11.31 -8.33
CA TYR A 214 0.90 11.63 -8.41
C TYR A 214 0.60 13.12 -8.49
N THR A 215 1.63 13.96 -8.43
CA THR A 215 1.53 15.41 -8.59
C THR A 215 2.14 15.88 -9.90
N LEU A 216 3.45 15.77 -10.02
CA LEU A 216 4.20 16.28 -11.18
C LEU A 216 4.08 15.36 -12.39
N GLY A 217 3.99 14.03 -12.21
CA GLY A 217 3.76 13.08 -13.29
C GLY A 217 2.39 13.27 -13.96
N VAL A 218 1.34 13.44 -13.16
CA VAL A 218 -0.02 13.72 -13.62
C VAL A 218 -0.09 15.06 -14.37
N THR A 219 0.46 16.12 -13.79
CA THR A 219 0.49 17.44 -14.45
C THR A 219 1.33 17.44 -15.72
N TYR A 220 2.44 16.71 -15.77
CA TYR A 220 3.24 16.58 -16.98
C TYR A 220 2.47 15.92 -18.12
N LEU A 221 1.75 14.83 -17.84
CA LEU A 221 0.88 14.19 -18.85
C LEU A 221 -0.24 15.13 -19.30
N ASP A 222 -0.94 15.78 -18.38
CA ASP A 222 -2.06 16.67 -18.70
C ASP A 222 -1.59 17.86 -19.56
N GLU A 223 -0.47 18.48 -19.28
CA GLU A 223 0.07 19.62 -20.06
C GLU A 223 0.49 19.27 -21.48
N ASN A 224 0.89 18.01 -21.74
CA ASN A 224 1.44 17.56 -23.01
C ASN A 224 0.46 16.79 -23.90
N VAL A 225 -0.83 16.71 -23.53
CA VAL A 225 -1.88 16.07 -24.34
C VAL A 225 -3.13 16.96 -24.46
N SER A 226 -3.94 16.73 -25.49
CA SER A 226 -5.21 17.46 -25.65
C SER A 226 -6.19 17.14 -24.51
N LYS A 227 -7.12 18.04 -24.22
CA LYS A 227 -8.11 17.91 -23.14
C LYS A 227 -8.92 16.59 -23.22
N LYS A 228 -9.26 16.14 -24.45
CA LYS A 228 -9.95 14.87 -24.68
C LYS A 228 -9.09 13.65 -24.36
N MET A 229 -7.81 13.71 -24.65
CA MET A 229 -6.87 12.61 -24.44
C MET A 229 -6.31 12.56 -23.00
N SER A 230 -6.30 13.69 -22.28
CA SER A 230 -5.80 13.76 -20.91
C SER A 230 -6.49 12.76 -20.00
N SER A 231 -7.82 12.67 -20.02
CA SER A 231 -8.58 11.72 -19.20
C SER A 231 -8.24 10.26 -19.51
N VAL A 232 -7.95 9.93 -20.79
CA VAL A 232 -7.58 8.57 -21.21
C VAL A 232 -6.16 8.24 -20.72
N TYR A 233 -5.20 9.16 -20.90
CA TYR A 233 -3.82 8.97 -20.47
C TYR A 233 -3.72 8.83 -18.96
N LEU A 234 -4.42 9.68 -18.22
CA LEU A 234 -4.48 9.58 -16.75
C LEU A 234 -5.17 8.28 -16.30
N GLY A 235 -6.24 7.86 -16.99
CA GLY A 235 -6.90 6.59 -16.75
C GLY A 235 -5.93 5.41 -16.87
N ILE A 236 -5.13 5.34 -17.93
CA ILE A 236 -4.10 4.30 -18.13
C ILE A 236 -3.06 4.37 -17.04
N TYR A 237 -2.57 5.57 -16.70
CA TYR A 237 -1.57 5.77 -15.65
C TYR A 237 -2.04 5.26 -14.29
N TYR A 238 -3.25 5.63 -13.87
CA TYR A 238 -3.83 5.15 -12.59
C TYR A 238 -4.15 3.65 -12.61
N THR A 239 -4.52 3.09 -13.76
CA THR A 239 -4.74 1.64 -13.88
C THR A 239 -3.43 0.87 -13.62
N MET A 240 -2.30 1.36 -14.12
CA MET A 240 -1.00 0.73 -13.83
C MET A 240 -0.60 0.83 -12.36
N ALA A 241 -0.98 1.92 -11.69
CA ALA A 241 -0.78 2.05 -10.23
C ALA A 241 -1.61 1.06 -9.41
N VAL A 242 -2.74 0.56 -9.94
CA VAL A 242 -3.55 -0.51 -9.33
C VAL A 242 -3.00 -1.91 -9.66
N ILE A 243 -2.49 -2.10 -10.88
CA ILE A 243 -1.89 -3.37 -11.31
C ILE A 243 -0.59 -3.66 -10.53
N GLY A 244 0.19 -2.61 -10.18
CA GLY A 244 1.44 -2.75 -9.45
C GLY A 244 1.33 -3.57 -8.17
N PRO A 245 0.49 -3.19 -7.21
CA PRO A 245 0.28 -3.95 -5.97
C PRO A 245 -0.09 -5.41 -6.21
N ALA A 246 -0.92 -5.65 -7.20
CA ALA A 246 -1.35 -6.98 -7.59
C ALA A 246 -0.18 -7.89 -8.01
N LEU A 247 0.68 -7.36 -8.89
CA LEU A 247 1.91 -8.05 -9.27
C LEU A 247 2.81 -8.26 -8.06
N GLY A 248 2.87 -7.28 -7.15
CA GLY A 248 3.64 -7.38 -5.91
C GLY A 248 3.17 -8.52 -5.00
N TYR A 249 1.87 -8.70 -4.84
CA TYR A 249 1.32 -9.82 -4.07
C TYR A 249 1.65 -11.18 -4.71
N VAL A 250 1.45 -11.32 -6.02
CA VAL A 250 1.70 -12.59 -6.71
C VAL A 250 3.19 -12.91 -6.74
N ILE A 251 4.04 -11.99 -7.20
CA ILE A 251 5.48 -12.19 -7.29
C ILE A 251 6.07 -12.35 -5.88
N GLY A 252 5.67 -11.52 -4.92
CA GLY A 252 6.13 -11.62 -3.54
C GLY A 252 5.75 -12.95 -2.90
N GLY A 253 4.52 -13.42 -3.11
CA GLY A 253 4.05 -14.72 -2.65
C GLY A 253 4.87 -15.88 -3.23
N GLU A 254 5.19 -15.86 -4.53
CA GLU A 254 6.04 -16.89 -5.16
C GLU A 254 7.49 -16.83 -4.62
N LEU A 255 8.03 -15.62 -4.41
CA LEU A 255 9.38 -15.46 -3.83
C LEU A 255 9.46 -15.98 -2.39
N LEU A 256 8.39 -15.91 -1.61
CA LEU A 256 8.35 -16.48 -0.25
C LEU A 256 8.38 -18.02 -0.21
N LYS A 257 8.16 -18.70 -1.34
CA LYS A 257 8.35 -20.16 -1.44
C LYS A 257 9.82 -20.56 -1.51
N LEU A 258 10.70 -19.61 -1.92
CA LEU A 258 12.14 -19.82 -1.91
C LEU A 258 12.65 -19.59 -0.50
N TYR A 259 13.64 -20.36 -0.07
CA TYR A 259 14.28 -20.15 1.23
C TYR A 259 15.08 -18.83 1.25
N THR A 260 15.10 -18.13 2.38
CA THR A 260 15.75 -16.82 2.47
C THR A 260 17.21 -16.81 2.08
N ASP A 261 17.95 -17.86 2.44
CA ASP A 261 19.39 -18.03 2.19
C ASP A 261 19.69 -19.16 1.17
N PHE A 262 18.81 -19.37 0.19
CA PHE A 262 18.91 -20.45 -0.80
C PHE A 262 20.22 -20.46 -1.60
N LEU A 263 20.97 -19.35 -1.62
CA LEU A 263 22.28 -19.27 -2.27
C LEU A 263 23.41 -19.87 -1.43
N THR A 264 23.25 -19.94 -0.11
CA THR A 264 24.31 -20.35 0.83
C THR A 264 23.94 -21.60 1.61
N VAL A 265 22.66 -21.89 1.75
CA VAL A 265 22.11 -22.98 2.56
C VAL A 265 21.06 -23.73 1.78
N ASP A 266 21.22 -25.05 1.65
CA ASP A 266 20.18 -25.90 1.09
C ASP A 266 19.13 -26.21 2.17
N ALA A 267 17.90 -25.70 1.99
CA ALA A 267 16.80 -25.92 2.92
C ALA A 267 16.46 -27.42 3.10
N GLY A 268 16.61 -28.23 2.04
CA GLY A 268 16.41 -29.66 2.09
C GLY A 268 17.41 -30.36 3.03
N SER A 269 18.66 -29.91 3.05
CA SER A 269 19.70 -30.45 3.94
C SER A 269 19.41 -30.17 5.43
N ILE A 270 18.63 -29.11 5.73
CA ILE A 270 18.25 -28.76 7.11
C ILE A 270 16.87 -29.37 7.48
N GLY A 271 16.17 -30.02 6.51
CA GLY A 271 14.83 -30.59 6.71
C GLY A 271 13.73 -29.56 6.88
N MET A 272 13.86 -28.39 6.26
CA MET A 272 12.86 -27.32 6.24
C MET A 272 12.12 -27.26 4.91
N THR A 273 10.80 -27.16 4.97
CA THR A 273 9.92 -26.99 3.81
C THR A 273 9.14 -25.69 3.93
N SER A 274 8.58 -25.20 2.82
CA SER A 274 7.72 -24.01 2.80
C SER A 274 6.49 -24.10 3.72
N ASN A 275 6.14 -25.31 4.19
CA ASN A 275 5.05 -25.55 5.14
C ASN A 275 5.54 -25.62 6.60
N SER A 276 6.83 -25.56 6.84
CA SER A 276 7.39 -25.52 8.19
C SER A 276 7.04 -24.20 8.88
N ASN A 277 6.77 -24.24 10.19
CA ASN A 277 6.42 -23.06 10.99
C ASN A 277 7.57 -22.06 11.11
N VAL A 278 8.80 -22.54 11.05
CA VAL A 278 10.02 -21.71 11.12
C VAL A 278 10.54 -21.27 9.75
N TRP A 279 9.76 -21.52 8.67
CA TRP A 279 10.15 -21.13 7.33
C TRP A 279 10.22 -19.61 7.18
N ILE A 280 11.36 -19.12 6.70
CA ILE A 280 11.58 -17.74 6.28
C ILE A 280 11.79 -17.72 4.78
N GLY A 281 10.87 -17.14 4.03
CA GLY A 281 10.97 -17.01 2.59
C GLY A 281 11.93 -15.90 2.15
N ALA A 282 12.34 -15.91 0.88
CA ALA A 282 13.28 -14.96 0.30
C ALA A 282 12.63 -13.57 0.07
N TRP A 283 12.25 -12.91 1.15
CA TRP A 283 11.55 -11.63 1.19
C TRP A 283 12.34 -10.47 0.55
N TRP A 284 13.67 -10.53 0.56
CA TRP A 284 14.56 -9.45 0.11
C TRP A 284 14.73 -9.36 -1.42
N ILE A 285 14.57 -10.47 -2.16
CA ILE A 285 14.83 -10.54 -3.62
C ILE A 285 13.93 -9.59 -4.38
N GLY A 286 12.64 -9.52 -4.00
CA GLY A 286 11.68 -8.62 -4.63
C GLY A 286 12.13 -7.16 -4.57
N PHE A 287 12.69 -6.72 -3.45
CA PHE A 287 13.17 -5.34 -3.27
C PHE A 287 14.45 -5.08 -4.05
N VAL A 288 15.39 -6.03 -4.11
CA VAL A 288 16.60 -5.90 -4.93
C VAL A 288 16.24 -5.80 -6.42
N GLY A 289 15.41 -6.72 -6.91
CA GLY A 289 14.96 -6.70 -8.30
C GLY A 289 14.21 -5.42 -8.66
N ALA A 290 13.27 -4.99 -7.80
CA ALA A 290 12.54 -3.75 -7.99
C ALA A 290 13.45 -2.52 -7.95
N GLY A 291 14.43 -2.48 -7.05
CA GLY A 291 15.43 -1.42 -7.00
C GLY A 291 16.19 -1.28 -8.31
N ILE A 292 16.70 -2.38 -8.85
CA ILE A 292 17.40 -2.40 -10.15
C ILE A 292 16.49 -1.90 -11.28
N ILE A 293 15.24 -2.38 -11.33
CA ILE A 293 14.27 -1.96 -12.35
C ILE A 293 13.97 -0.45 -12.20
N CYS A 294 13.87 0.08 -10.97
CA CYS A 294 13.70 1.52 -10.74
C CYS A 294 14.86 2.33 -11.34
N PHE A 295 16.11 1.90 -11.19
CA PHE A 295 17.25 2.58 -11.83
C PHE A 295 17.15 2.54 -13.36
N ILE A 296 16.76 1.40 -13.95
CA ILE A 296 16.57 1.28 -15.40
C ILE A 296 15.46 2.21 -15.90
N VAL A 297 14.32 2.28 -15.20
CA VAL A 297 13.17 3.11 -15.57
C VAL A 297 13.46 4.61 -15.36
N ALA A 298 14.30 4.96 -14.39
CA ALA A 298 14.68 6.35 -14.13
C ALA A 298 15.47 6.97 -15.31
N ILE A 299 16.32 6.18 -15.98
CA ILE A 299 17.19 6.66 -17.08
C ILE A 299 16.36 7.35 -18.19
N PRO A 300 15.35 6.68 -18.83
CA PRO A 300 14.57 7.31 -19.87
C PRO A 300 13.71 8.47 -19.35
N ILE A 301 13.19 8.40 -18.13
CA ILE A 301 12.37 9.49 -17.58
C ILE A 301 13.19 10.76 -17.36
N LEU A 302 14.43 10.64 -16.87
CA LEU A 302 15.36 11.76 -16.74
C LEU A 302 15.74 12.40 -18.08
N ALA A 303 15.65 11.64 -19.19
CA ALA A 303 15.95 12.13 -20.53
C ALA A 303 14.81 12.99 -21.12
N PHE A 304 13.57 12.91 -20.62
CA PHE A 304 12.46 13.68 -21.17
C PHE A 304 12.62 15.19 -20.94
N PRO A 305 12.27 16.02 -21.95
CA PRO A 305 12.28 17.47 -21.82
C PRO A 305 11.18 17.99 -20.91
N ALA A 306 11.31 19.23 -20.45
CA ALA A 306 10.31 19.88 -19.59
C ALA A 306 8.95 20.02 -20.29
N SER A 307 8.92 20.22 -21.61
CA SER A 307 7.73 20.27 -22.46
C SER A 307 7.96 19.47 -23.74
N LEU A 308 6.92 18.74 -24.20
CA LEU A 308 6.97 18.00 -25.46
C LEU A 308 6.64 18.93 -26.64
N PRO A 309 7.02 18.57 -27.88
CA PRO A 309 6.62 19.31 -29.08
C PRO A 309 5.11 19.45 -29.16
N GLY A 310 4.61 20.64 -29.52
CA GLY A 310 3.18 20.92 -29.61
C GLY A 310 2.51 21.30 -28.28
N ALA A 311 3.17 21.15 -27.13
CA ALA A 311 2.58 21.50 -25.83
C ALA A 311 2.20 22.99 -25.72
N MET A 312 2.96 23.89 -26.36
CA MET A 312 2.67 25.31 -26.37
C MET A 312 1.43 25.67 -27.18
N GLU A 313 1.15 24.95 -28.29
CA GLU A 313 -0.06 25.12 -29.09
C GLU A 313 -1.28 24.60 -28.33
N LEU A 314 -1.15 23.42 -27.73
CA LEU A 314 -2.20 22.83 -26.85
C LEU A 314 -2.51 23.73 -25.65
N ALA A 315 -1.52 24.42 -25.08
CA ALA A 315 -1.75 25.36 -23.99
C ALA A 315 -2.53 26.59 -24.44
N LYS A 316 -2.26 27.12 -25.65
CA LYS A 316 -3.02 28.24 -26.24
C LYS A 316 -4.47 27.85 -26.51
N GLU A 317 -4.71 26.65 -27.06
CA GLU A 317 -6.04 26.12 -27.31
C GLU A 317 -6.84 25.95 -26.02
N LYS A 318 -6.21 25.45 -24.94
CA LYS A 318 -6.82 25.31 -23.61
C LYS A 318 -7.17 26.67 -22.98
N VAL A 319 -6.35 27.69 -23.16
CA VAL A 319 -6.59 29.07 -22.67
C VAL A 319 -7.74 29.72 -23.45
N SER A 320 -7.80 29.55 -24.78
CA SER A 320 -8.89 30.12 -25.60
C SER A 320 -10.27 29.54 -25.22
N GLU A 321 -10.37 28.23 -24.97
CA GLU A 321 -11.61 27.60 -24.46
C GLU A 321 -12.03 28.12 -23.09
N ALA A 322 -11.07 28.48 -22.20
CA ALA A 322 -11.36 29.05 -20.89
C ALA A 322 -11.85 30.50 -20.99
N HIS A 323 -11.39 31.27 -21.96
CA HIS A 323 -11.82 32.66 -22.21
C HIS A 323 -13.22 32.77 -22.83
N GLU A 324 -13.63 31.80 -23.66
CA GLU A 324 -14.94 31.82 -24.29
C GLU A 324 -16.11 31.64 -23.32
N LYS A 325 -15.85 31.06 -22.12
CA LYS A 325 -16.86 30.89 -21.04
C LYS A 325 -16.85 31.99 -19.96
N SER A 326 -15.93 32.94 -20.00
CA SER A 326 -15.78 33.94 -18.94
C SER A 326 -16.26 35.36 -19.24
N THR A 327 -17.17 35.55 -20.23
CA THR A 327 -17.80 36.86 -20.51
C THR A 327 -18.87 37.26 -19.47
N ALA A 328 -19.01 36.55 -18.36
CA ALA A 328 -19.94 36.94 -17.30
C ALA A 328 -19.30 36.74 -15.92
N SER A 329 -18.35 37.55 -15.57
CA SER A 329 -17.90 38.08 -14.28
C SER A 329 -16.38 38.17 -14.15
N SER A 330 -15.93 39.41 -14.05
CA SER A 330 -14.64 39.96 -13.60
C SER A 330 -13.61 38.96 -12.99
N GLN A 331 -12.57 38.64 -13.78
CA GLN A 331 -11.16 38.98 -13.58
C GLN A 331 -10.42 38.48 -12.35
N SER A 332 -9.73 37.37 -12.55
CA SER A 332 -8.28 37.28 -12.31
C SER A 332 -7.76 35.99 -12.94
N PRO A 333 -6.59 35.97 -13.62
CA PRO A 333 -6.05 34.74 -14.22
C PRO A 333 -5.72 33.73 -13.12
N PRO A 334 -6.00 32.44 -13.31
CA PRO A 334 -5.80 31.40 -12.28
C PRO A 334 -4.37 31.25 -11.77
N SER A 335 -3.40 31.83 -12.47
CA SER A 335 -1.98 31.83 -12.09
C SER A 335 -1.62 32.85 -11.00
N GLU A 336 -2.42 33.91 -10.80
CA GLU A 336 -2.16 34.92 -9.78
C GLU A 336 -2.72 34.58 -8.39
N ALA A 337 -3.80 33.81 -8.32
CA ALA A 337 -4.40 33.40 -7.05
C ALA A 337 -3.48 32.48 -6.23
N LEU A 338 -2.71 31.61 -6.89
CA LEU A 338 -1.72 30.73 -6.24
C LEU A 338 -0.35 31.39 -6.00
N SER A 339 -0.07 32.55 -6.64
CA SER A 339 1.21 33.26 -6.47
C SER A 339 1.31 34.02 -5.16
N LYS A 340 0.20 34.34 -4.52
CA LYS A 340 0.19 35.02 -3.23
C LYS A 340 -0.04 34.02 -2.10
N ILE A 341 1.05 33.46 -1.54
CA ILE A 341 1.07 32.60 -0.34
C ILE A 341 0.21 33.18 0.80
N ARG A 342 0.02 34.49 0.83
CA ARG A 342 -0.80 35.19 1.81
C ARG A 342 -2.31 34.92 1.69
N GLN A 343 -2.79 34.42 0.53
CA GLN A 343 -4.21 34.08 0.30
C GLN A 343 -4.53 32.61 0.55
N LEU A 344 -3.49 31.78 0.69
CA LEU A 344 -3.61 30.34 0.91
C LEU A 344 -4.43 29.97 2.17
N PRO A 345 -4.24 30.63 3.34
CA PRO A 345 -5.07 30.35 4.51
C PRO A 345 -6.54 30.67 4.30
N ARG A 346 -6.85 31.74 3.56
CA ARG A 346 -8.24 32.14 3.26
C ARG A 346 -8.92 31.13 2.32
N ALA A 347 -8.24 30.70 1.27
CA ALA A 347 -8.76 29.66 0.37
C ALA A 347 -8.95 28.31 1.10
N PHE A 348 -8.06 27.99 2.03
CA PHE A 348 -8.16 26.80 2.88
C PHE A 348 -9.39 26.86 3.79
N THR A 349 -9.59 27.97 4.49
CA THR A 349 -10.77 28.15 5.36
C THR A 349 -12.09 28.18 4.56
N GLU A 350 -12.10 28.78 3.37
CA GLU A 350 -13.28 28.80 2.50
C GLU A 350 -13.67 27.37 2.06
N LEU A 351 -12.70 26.54 1.67
CA LEU A 351 -12.96 25.16 1.32
C LEU A 351 -13.43 24.31 2.50
N LEU A 352 -12.84 24.51 3.68
CA LEU A 352 -13.25 23.80 4.89
C LEU A 352 -14.62 24.21 5.40
N SER A 353 -15.05 25.44 5.10
CA SER A 353 -16.38 25.94 5.44
C SER A 353 -17.50 25.33 4.60
N ASN A 354 -17.16 24.61 3.52
CA ASN A 354 -18.15 23.85 2.74
C ASN A 354 -18.43 22.51 3.46
N PRO A 355 -19.61 22.34 4.11
CA PRO A 355 -19.87 21.15 4.92
C PRO A 355 -19.91 19.87 4.11
N ALA A 356 -20.43 19.89 2.87
CA ALA A 356 -20.46 18.72 2.02
C ALA A 356 -19.05 18.27 1.62
N PHE A 357 -18.15 19.20 1.30
CA PHE A 357 -16.75 18.89 1.02
C PHE A 357 -16.03 18.35 2.27
N PHE A 358 -16.24 18.96 3.42
CA PHE A 358 -15.61 18.51 4.67
C PHE A 358 -16.02 17.09 5.03
N LEU A 359 -17.32 16.77 4.94
CA LEU A 359 -17.88 15.46 5.25
C LEU A 359 -17.45 14.38 4.22
N LEU A 360 -17.36 14.73 2.94
CA LEU A 360 -16.79 13.84 1.92
C LEU A 360 -15.33 13.50 2.19
N ASN A 361 -14.54 14.46 2.71
CA ASN A 361 -13.16 14.20 3.11
C ASN A 361 -13.08 13.26 4.31
N LEU A 362 -13.99 13.39 5.30
CA LEU A 362 -14.05 12.48 6.44
C LEU A 362 -14.47 11.06 6.01
N ALA A 363 -15.42 10.94 5.08
CA ALA A 363 -15.77 9.66 4.48
C ALA A 363 -14.55 9.02 3.78
N GLY A 364 -13.82 9.81 2.99
CA GLY A 364 -12.59 9.36 2.35
C GLY A 364 -11.50 8.95 3.35
N ALA A 365 -11.39 9.62 4.48
CA ALA A 365 -10.43 9.27 5.55
C ALA A 365 -10.79 7.96 6.23
N SER A 366 -12.08 7.73 6.55
CA SER A 366 -12.54 6.43 7.11
C SER A 366 -12.33 5.27 6.14
N GLU A 367 -12.64 5.46 4.85
CA GLU A 367 -12.35 4.45 3.82
C GLU A 367 -10.84 4.20 3.68
N GLY A 368 -10.03 5.28 3.68
CA GLY A 368 -8.57 5.21 3.62
C GLY A 368 -7.97 4.44 4.79
N LEU A 369 -8.51 4.62 6.00
CA LEU A 369 -8.09 3.88 7.21
C LEU A 369 -8.33 2.39 7.04
N LEU A 370 -9.52 2.00 6.57
CA LEU A 370 -9.84 0.58 6.36
C LEU A 370 -9.01 -0.05 5.24
N ILE A 371 -8.86 0.66 4.10
CA ILE A 371 -8.08 0.16 2.97
C ILE A 371 -6.62 -0.07 3.38
N ALA A 372 -5.99 0.89 4.05
CA ALA A 372 -4.58 0.77 4.44
C ALA A 372 -4.38 -0.31 5.52
N GLY A 373 -5.25 -0.38 6.53
CA GLY A 373 -5.15 -1.37 7.59
C GLY A 373 -5.37 -2.80 7.09
N PHE A 374 -6.41 -3.04 6.30
CA PHE A 374 -6.64 -4.36 5.72
C PHE A 374 -5.58 -4.75 4.68
N ALA A 375 -5.09 -3.82 3.87
CA ALA A 375 -3.99 -4.12 2.93
C ALA A 375 -2.75 -4.64 3.64
N SER A 376 -2.40 -4.06 4.80
CA SER A 376 -1.22 -4.44 5.58
C SER A 376 -1.41 -5.75 6.35
N PHE A 377 -2.57 -5.99 6.95
CA PHE A 377 -2.73 -7.06 7.94
C PHE A 377 -3.69 -8.19 7.53
N LEU A 378 -4.44 -8.06 6.43
CA LEU A 378 -5.30 -9.15 5.96
C LEU A 378 -4.53 -10.41 5.53
N PRO A 379 -3.34 -10.33 4.89
CA PRO A 379 -2.52 -11.52 4.65
C PRO A 379 -2.17 -12.24 5.97
N LYS A 380 -1.76 -11.49 7.00
CA LYS A 380 -1.47 -12.02 8.33
C LYS A 380 -2.70 -12.65 9.01
N PHE A 381 -3.85 -12.00 8.89
CA PHE A 381 -5.13 -12.55 9.38
C PHE A 381 -5.44 -13.89 8.71
N ILE A 382 -5.32 -13.99 7.38
CA ILE A 382 -5.58 -15.22 6.63
C ILE A 382 -4.57 -16.31 7.03
N GLU A 383 -3.29 -15.97 7.19
CA GLU A 383 -2.24 -16.92 7.61
C GLU A 383 -2.58 -17.56 8.96
N ASN A 384 -2.96 -16.75 9.96
CA ASN A 384 -3.24 -17.24 11.31
C ASN A 384 -4.60 -17.91 11.43
N GLN A 385 -5.65 -17.29 10.88
CA GLN A 385 -7.02 -17.76 11.00
C GLN A 385 -7.24 -19.12 10.32
N PHE A 386 -6.62 -19.33 9.15
CA PHE A 386 -6.81 -20.54 8.34
C PHE A 386 -5.60 -21.46 8.32
N SER A 387 -4.54 -21.14 9.08
CA SER A 387 -3.30 -21.92 9.17
C SER A 387 -2.64 -22.18 7.80
N VAL A 388 -2.78 -21.26 6.86
CA VAL A 388 -2.12 -21.33 5.54
C VAL A 388 -0.72 -20.72 5.60
N SER A 389 0.13 -21.04 4.61
CA SER A 389 1.45 -20.41 4.52
C SER A 389 1.34 -18.93 4.14
N ALA A 390 2.30 -18.11 4.58
CA ALA A 390 2.38 -16.68 4.22
C ALA A 390 2.37 -16.46 2.69
N SER A 391 3.04 -17.35 1.95
CA SER A 391 3.03 -17.35 0.48
C SER A 391 1.62 -17.55 -0.07
N SER A 392 0.89 -18.56 0.42
CA SER A 392 -0.48 -18.83 -0.04
C SER A 392 -1.44 -17.70 0.30
N ALA A 393 -1.31 -17.11 1.50
CA ALA A 393 -2.10 -15.95 1.91
C ALA A 393 -1.85 -14.74 1.00
N ALA A 394 -0.59 -14.48 0.63
CA ALA A 394 -0.21 -13.39 -0.26
C ALA A 394 -0.77 -13.58 -1.68
N VAL A 395 -0.61 -14.76 -2.27
CA VAL A 395 -1.16 -15.07 -3.60
C VAL A 395 -2.69 -14.94 -3.61
N LEU A 396 -3.35 -15.44 -2.56
CA LEU A 396 -4.80 -15.35 -2.41
C LEU A 396 -5.26 -13.88 -2.34
N MET A 397 -4.55 -13.04 -1.60
CA MET A 397 -4.79 -11.60 -1.53
C MET A 397 -4.60 -10.93 -2.90
N GLY A 398 -3.56 -11.27 -3.64
CA GLY A 398 -3.35 -10.78 -5.01
C GLY A 398 -4.54 -11.12 -5.92
N LEU A 399 -4.98 -12.38 -5.87
CA LEU A 399 -6.11 -12.87 -6.67
C LEU A 399 -7.43 -12.15 -6.35
N VAL A 400 -7.64 -11.77 -5.10
CA VAL A 400 -8.84 -11.03 -4.65
C VAL A 400 -8.73 -9.54 -4.98
N THR A 401 -7.60 -8.91 -4.67
CA THR A 401 -7.43 -7.46 -4.73
C THR A 401 -7.41 -6.93 -6.17
N VAL A 402 -6.84 -7.68 -7.12
CA VAL A 402 -6.74 -7.24 -8.53
C VAL A 402 -8.11 -7.03 -9.17
N PRO A 403 -8.97 -8.04 -9.25
CA PRO A 403 -10.26 -7.88 -9.90
C PRO A 403 -11.22 -7.02 -9.07
N ALA A 404 -11.15 -7.08 -7.73
CA ALA A 404 -11.97 -6.24 -6.87
C ALA A 404 -11.55 -4.76 -6.94
N GLY A 405 -10.27 -4.46 -6.82
CA GLY A 405 -9.74 -3.09 -6.84
C GLY A 405 -9.86 -2.44 -8.21
N GLY A 406 -9.28 -3.07 -9.23
CA GLY A 406 -9.32 -2.55 -10.61
C GLY A 406 -10.72 -2.59 -11.20
N GLY A 407 -11.41 -3.73 -11.08
CA GLY A 407 -12.77 -3.92 -11.59
C GLY A 407 -13.78 -3.02 -10.88
N GLY A 408 -13.72 -2.93 -9.54
CA GLY A 408 -14.60 -2.07 -8.74
C GLY A 408 -14.45 -0.60 -9.08
N THR A 409 -13.22 -0.10 -9.13
CA THR A 409 -12.92 1.30 -9.48
C THR A 409 -13.40 1.66 -10.87
N PHE A 410 -13.12 0.80 -11.87
CA PHE A 410 -13.60 0.99 -13.25
C PHE A 410 -15.13 0.97 -13.32
N LEU A 411 -15.75 -0.03 -12.71
CA LEU A 411 -17.21 -0.20 -12.71
C LEU A 411 -17.91 0.99 -12.04
N GLY A 412 -17.37 1.52 -10.94
CA GLY A 412 -17.90 2.70 -10.26
C GLY A 412 -17.92 3.93 -11.18
N GLY A 413 -16.82 4.20 -11.87
CA GLY A 413 -16.75 5.27 -12.89
C GLY A 413 -17.68 5.05 -14.07
N TYR A 414 -17.77 3.81 -14.56
CA TYR A 414 -18.66 3.44 -15.68
C TYR A 414 -20.14 3.61 -15.32
N LEU A 415 -20.57 3.18 -14.16
CA LEU A 415 -21.98 3.26 -13.71
C LEU A 415 -22.43 4.72 -13.58
N ILE A 416 -21.59 5.61 -13.01
CA ILE A 416 -21.91 7.05 -12.97
C ILE A 416 -22.17 7.62 -14.36
N LYS A 417 -21.30 7.27 -15.32
CA LYS A 417 -21.43 7.73 -16.70
C LYS A 417 -22.65 7.12 -17.37
N ARG A 418 -22.89 5.82 -17.21
CA ARG A 418 -23.99 5.07 -17.85
C ARG A 418 -25.36 5.56 -17.40
N TRP A 419 -25.48 5.91 -16.09
CA TRP A 419 -26.73 6.38 -15.50
C TRP A 419 -26.86 7.91 -15.49
N ASN A 420 -25.86 8.65 -15.98
CA ASN A 420 -25.80 10.11 -15.95
C ASN A 420 -26.19 10.71 -14.60
N LEU A 421 -25.66 10.16 -13.50
CA LEU A 421 -26.06 10.53 -12.16
C LEU A 421 -25.69 11.99 -11.85
N PRO A 422 -26.65 12.82 -11.38
CA PRO A 422 -26.35 14.14 -10.81
C PRO A 422 -25.57 13.97 -9.48
N CYS A 423 -24.99 15.05 -8.94
CA CYS A 423 -24.19 14.99 -7.72
C CYS A 423 -24.94 14.35 -6.55
N SER A 424 -26.19 14.72 -6.32
CA SER A 424 -27.06 14.09 -5.31
C SER A 424 -27.26 12.59 -5.57
N GLY A 425 -27.42 12.18 -6.83
CA GLY A 425 -27.53 10.77 -7.23
C GLY A 425 -26.25 9.99 -6.96
N ILE A 426 -25.08 10.61 -7.16
CA ILE A 426 -23.80 9.99 -6.84
C ILE A 426 -23.65 9.77 -5.33
N LEU A 427 -24.02 10.76 -4.51
CA LEU A 427 -23.97 10.63 -3.05
C LEU A 427 -24.90 9.50 -2.56
N LYS A 428 -26.13 9.40 -3.09
CA LYS A 428 -27.04 8.28 -2.80
C LYS A 428 -26.46 6.93 -3.20
N PHE A 429 -25.78 6.88 -4.36
CA PHE A 429 -25.09 5.68 -4.81
C PHE A 429 -23.98 5.27 -3.83
N CYS A 430 -23.16 6.22 -3.36
CA CYS A 430 -22.13 5.97 -2.34
C CYS A 430 -22.75 5.43 -1.04
N ILE A 431 -23.86 6.03 -0.57
CA ILE A 431 -24.59 5.55 0.63
C ILE A 431 -25.04 4.10 0.44
N PHE A 432 -25.67 3.78 -0.70
CA PHE A 432 -26.16 2.43 -0.97
C PHE A 432 -25.01 1.41 -1.03
N VAL A 433 -23.94 1.72 -1.75
CA VAL A 433 -22.77 0.83 -1.90
C VAL A 433 -22.06 0.62 -0.56
N THR A 434 -21.91 1.66 0.25
CA THR A 434 -21.27 1.55 1.57
C THR A 434 -22.17 0.76 2.54
N ALA A 435 -23.50 0.93 2.50
CA ALA A 435 -24.44 0.12 3.26
C ALA A 435 -24.37 -1.37 2.87
N ALA A 436 -24.31 -1.67 1.58
CA ALA A 436 -24.11 -3.03 1.09
C ALA A 436 -22.74 -3.61 1.53
N CYS A 437 -21.69 -2.78 1.57
CA CYS A 437 -20.36 -3.19 2.02
C CYS A 437 -20.36 -3.63 3.50
N ILE A 438 -21.17 -3.00 4.35
CA ILE A 438 -21.31 -3.39 5.78
C ILE A 438 -21.75 -4.86 5.90
N ILE A 439 -22.62 -5.33 5.00
CA ILE A 439 -23.06 -6.74 5.01
C ILE A 439 -21.88 -7.68 4.75
N PHE A 440 -21.01 -7.33 3.79
CA PHE A 440 -19.81 -8.13 3.48
C PHE A 440 -18.75 -8.06 4.58
N THR A 441 -18.73 -6.99 5.39
CA THR A 441 -17.80 -6.86 6.52
C THR A 441 -18.02 -7.94 7.58
N PHE A 442 -19.21 -8.52 7.67
CA PHE A 442 -19.49 -9.69 8.53
C PHE A 442 -18.71 -10.95 8.14
N ALA A 443 -17.94 -10.94 7.04
CA ALA A 443 -16.95 -11.97 6.74
C ALA A 443 -16.01 -12.22 7.92
N PHE A 444 -15.64 -11.17 8.66
CA PHE A 444 -14.78 -11.28 9.84
C PHE A 444 -15.48 -11.89 11.07
N ALA A 445 -16.79 -12.12 11.04
CA ALA A 445 -17.47 -12.92 12.06
C ALA A 445 -17.19 -14.43 11.92
N LEU A 446 -16.63 -14.85 10.78
CA LEU A 446 -16.22 -16.24 10.56
C LEU A 446 -14.87 -16.46 11.24
N SER A 447 -14.89 -16.83 12.51
CA SER A 447 -13.68 -17.21 13.24
C SER A 447 -13.49 -18.73 13.19
N CYS A 448 -12.25 -19.15 13.01
CA CYS A 448 -11.85 -20.54 13.16
C CYS A 448 -11.41 -20.80 14.62
N PRO A 449 -11.60 -22.00 15.14
CA PRO A 449 -11.07 -22.33 16.46
C PRO A 449 -9.55 -22.18 16.47
N ASN A 450 -9.00 -21.85 17.62
CA ASN A 450 -7.56 -21.80 17.80
C ASN A 450 -6.97 -23.19 17.52
N LEU A 451 -5.75 -23.23 16.96
CA LEU A 451 -4.99 -24.48 16.86
C LEU A 451 -4.81 -25.06 18.27
N ASN A 452 -4.99 -26.37 18.40
CA ASN A 452 -4.67 -27.09 19.62
C ASN A 452 -3.16 -26.99 19.87
N PHE A 453 -2.77 -26.18 20.84
CA PHE A 453 -1.37 -25.95 21.18
C PHE A 453 -1.13 -26.40 22.62
N ALA A 454 -0.31 -27.44 22.82
CA ALA A 454 -0.06 -28.03 24.10
C ALA A 454 0.53 -27.02 25.09
N GLY A 455 -0.08 -26.91 26.27
CA GLY A 455 0.34 -25.98 27.32
C GLY A 455 -0.02 -24.52 27.08
N VAL A 456 -0.71 -24.17 25.96
CA VAL A 456 -1.13 -22.80 25.62
C VAL A 456 -2.65 -22.73 25.42
N THR A 457 -3.20 -23.49 24.50
CA THR A 457 -4.67 -23.54 24.24
C THR A 457 -5.32 -24.82 24.77
N VAL A 458 -4.54 -25.90 24.85
CA VAL A 458 -4.99 -27.19 25.39
C VAL A 458 -3.97 -27.72 26.42
N ALA A 459 -4.46 -28.41 27.44
CA ALA A 459 -3.58 -29.10 28.38
C ALA A 459 -2.89 -30.31 27.73
N TYR A 460 -1.76 -30.74 28.27
CA TYR A 460 -1.12 -31.97 27.83
C TYR A 460 -2.01 -33.19 28.11
N ASN A 461 -2.25 -34.02 27.09
CA ASN A 461 -3.09 -35.19 27.19
C ASN A 461 -2.57 -36.20 28.22
N GLY A 462 -3.47 -36.75 29.06
CA GLY A 462 -3.15 -37.80 30.04
C GLY A 462 -2.67 -37.31 31.41
N TYR A 463 -2.54 -35.98 31.62
CA TYR A 463 -2.18 -35.41 32.91
C TYR A 463 -3.33 -34.54 33.43
N ALA A 464 -3.79 -34.88 34.65
CA ALA A 464 -4.97 -34.26 35.30
C ALA A 464 -4.74 -32.83 35.81
N GLU A 465 -3.67 -32.18 35.38
CA GLU A 465 -3.32 -30.84 35.80
C GLU A 465 -4.03 -29.84 34.86
N ASN A 466 -5.05 -29.17 35.36
CA ASN A 466 -5.83 -28.13 34.60
C ASN A 466 -5.01 -26.83 34.36
N SER A 467 -3.71 -26.82 34.59
CA SER A 467 -2.84 -25.66 34.35
C SER A 467 -2.31 -25.67 32.93
N LEU A 468 -2.58 -24.59 32.18
CA LEU A 468 -1.94 -24.34 30.89
C LEU A 468 -0.49 -23.90 31.15
N SER A 469 0.46 -24.82 30.99
CA SER A 469 1.89 -24.58 31.13
C SER A 469 2.66 -25.35 30.06
N LEU A 470 3.70 -24.77 29.50
CA LEU A 470 4.59 -25.46 28.55
C LEU A 470 5.35 -26.61 29.20
N ASN A 471 5.58 -26.53 30.52
CA ASN A 471 6.19 -27.59 31.28
C ASN A 471 5.13 -28.50 31.89
N SER A 472 5.18 -29.78 31.60
CA SER A 472 4.31 -30.83 32.11
C SER A 472 5.15 -32.01 32.59
N LYS A 473 4.53 -32.95 33.33
CA LYS A 473 5.24 -34.15 33.84
C LYS A 473 5.91 -34.98 32.75
N CYS A 474 5.40 -34.92 31.51
CA CYS A 474 5.97 -35.70 30.42
C CYS A 474 7.26 -35.09 29.83
N ASN A 475 7.51 -33.80 30.05
CA ASN A 475 8.70 -33.08 29.56
C ASN A 475 9.51 -32.38 30.67
N SER A 476 9.15 -32.57 31.93
CA SER A 476 9.84 -31.94 33.08
C SER A 476 11.34 -32.27 33.14
N ASP A 477 11.69 -33.48 32.72
CA ASP A 477 13.07 -33.99 32.79
C ASP A 477 13.90 -33.62 31.53
N CYS A 478 13.30 -32.92 30.57
CA CYS A 478 13.93 -32.61 29.29
C CYS A 478 14.72 -31.29 29.27
N SER A 479 14.59 -30.44 30.31
CA SER A 479 15.26 -29.12 30.40
C SER A 479 15.08 -28.24 29.13
N CYS A 480 13.86 -28.14 28.62
CA CYS A 480 13.56 -27.44 27.35
C CYS A 480 13.70 -25.92 27.47
N LEU A 481 14.32 -25.29 26.47
CA LEU A 481 14.53 -23.86 26.42
C LEU A 481 13.32 -23.14 25.78
N ARG A 482 12.84 -22.07 26.39
CA ARG A 482 11.76 -21.22 25.83
C ARG A 482 12.22 -20.31 24.67
N SER A 483 13.53 -20.08 24.53
CA SER A 483 14.10 -19.32 23.42
C SER A 483 14.04 -20.07 22.10
N GLU A 484 13.92 -21.41 22.13
CA GLU A 484 13.94 -22.26 20.93
C GLU A 484 12.51 -22.63 20.49
N PHE A 485 11.90 -21.78 19.69
CA PHE A 485 10.59 -22.05 19.12
C PHE A 485 10.70 -22.81 17.79
N ASN A 486 10.46 -24.12 17.84
CA ASN A 486 10.45 -25.01 16.67
C ASN A 486 9.20 -25.91 16.70
N PRO A 487 8.00 -25.38 16.40
CA PRO A 487 6.77 -26.11 16.62
C PRO A 487 6.63 -27.33 15.70
N ILE A 488 6.20 -28.42 16.30
CA ILE A 488 5.95 -29.71 15.64
C ILE A 488 4.46 -30.10 15.75
N CYS A 489 3.98 -30.88 14.77
CA CYS A 489 2.64 -31.46 14.80
C CYS A 489 2.70 -32.91 15.25
N GLY A 490 2.06 -33.23 16.37
CA GLY A 490 1.86 -34.58 16.84
C GLY A 490 0.85 -35.35 16.01
N VAL A 491 0.93 -36.70 16.05
CA VAL A 491 -0.07 -37.58 15.42
C VAL A 491 -1.47 -37.42 16.02
N ASP A 492 -1.55 -36.83 17.20
CA ASP A 492 -2.79 -36.42 17.90
C ASP A 492 -3.38 -35.10 17.41
N GLN A 493 -2.80 -34.49 16.34
CA GLN A 493 -3.19 -33.20 15.78
C GLN A 493 -3.06 -32.03 16.78
N VAL A 494 -2.16 -32.15 17.75
CA VAL A 494 -1.78 -31.11 18.70
C VAL A 494 -0.42 -30.54 18.29
N THR A 495 -0.30 -29.21 18.32
CA THR A 495 0.96 -28.52 18.08
C THR A 495 1.74 -28.43 19.38
N TYR A 496 2.99 -28.79 19.36
CA TYR A 496 3.91 -28.68 20.50
C TYR A 496 4.95 -27.59 20.24
N TYR A 497 5.36 -26.88 21.27
CA TYR A 497 6.27 -25.73 21.19
C TYR A 497 7.60 -26.06 20.48
N SER A 498 8.15 -27.23 20.81
CA SER A 498 9.34 -27.78 20.17
C SER A 498 9.35 -29.31 20.33
N PRO A 499 10.22 -30.06 19.62
CA PRO A 499 10.40 -31.50 19.85
C PRO A 499 10.71 -31.81 21.30
N CYS A 500 11.52 -30.99 21.97
CA CYS A 500 11.82 -31.11 23.40
C CYS A 500 10.55 -31.03 24.26
N HIS A 501 9.68 -30.01 24.02
CA HIS A 501 8.42 -29.87 24.76
C HIS A 501 7.40 -30.97 24.42
N GLY A 502 7.53 -31.63 23.25
CA GLY A 502 6.82 -32.86 22.91
C GLY A 502 7.40 -34.11 23.60
N GLY A 503 8.54 -33.96 24.31
CA GLY A 503 9.25 -35.07 24.97
C GLY A 503 9.86 -36.06 23.97
N CYS A 504 10.22 -35.59 22.75
CA CYS A 504 10.78 -36.47 21.71
C CYS A 504 12.26 -36.69 21.90
N GLU A 505 12.70 -37.97 21.85
CA GLU A 505 14.09 -38.37 22.08
C GLU A 505 14.90 -38.53 20.79
N GLN A 506 14.24 -38.74 19.66
CA GLN A 506 14.92 -39.01 18.38
C GLN A 506 14.38 -38.16 17.26
N GLU A 507 15.31 -37.58 16.48
CA GLU A 507 15.04 -36.87 15.24
C GLU A 507 15.54 -37.71 14.06
N ILE A 508 14.73 -37.85 13.01
CA ILE A 508 15.09 -38.55 11.78
C ILE A 508 14.70 -37.66 10.59
N GLN A 509 15.65 -37.42 9.73
CA GLN A 509 15.38 -36.72 8.47
C GLN A 509 14.97 -37.72 7.39
N VAL A 510 13.78 -37.51 6.80
CA VAL A 510 13.22 -38.30 5.70
C VAL A 510 13.01 -37.40 4.51
N THR A 511 13.86 -37.50 3.50
CA THR A 511 13.87 -36.56 2.36
C THR A 511 14.01 -35.12 2.83
N ASP A 512 12.99 -34.29 2.66
CA ASP A 512 12.98 -32.86 3.01
C ASP A 512 12.25 -32.55 4.33
N VAL A 513 11.80 -33.57 5.07
CA VAL A 513 10.97 -33.39 6.29
C VAL A 513 11.65 -34.09 7.47
N LYS A 514 11.63 -33.42 8.64
CA LYS A 514 12.05 -34.01 9.89
C LYS A 514 10.89 -34.67 10.61
N VAL A 515 11.09 -35.89 11.04
CA VAL A 515 10.11 -36.66 11.83
C VAL A 515 10.72 -37.03 13.19
N TYR A 516 9.90 -37.10 14.22
CA TYR A 516 10.32 -37.31 15.60
C TYR A 516 9.71 -38.59 16.14
N LYS A 517 10.51 -39.31 16.97
CA LYS A 517 10.14 -40.58 17.58
C LYS A 517 10.33 -40.54 19.09
N ASN A 518 9.65 -41.48 19.77
CA ASN A 518 9.70 -41.65 21.21
C ASN A 518 9.31 -40.37 21.95
N CYS A 519 8.18 -39.77 21.57
CA CYS A 519 7.70 -38.54 22.16
C CYS A 519 6.81 -38.87 23.36
N SER A 520 7.28 -38.60 24.56
CA SER A 520 6.59 -38.95 25.82
C SER A 520 5.28 -38.19 26.06
N CYS A 521 5.14 -37.00 25.45
CA CYS A 521 3.94 -36.17 25.62
C CYS A 521 2.88 -36.42 24.53
N ILE A 522 3.22 -37.15 23.47
CA ILE A 522 2.36 -37.33 22.30
C ILE A 522 1.70 -38.71 22.37
N HIS A 523 0.37 -38.73 22.37
CA HIS A 523 -0.41 -39.95 22.48
C HIS A 523 -1.22 -40.17 21.21
N GLY A 524 -1.08 -41.36 20.60
CA GLY A 524 -1.81 -41.71 19.38
C GLY A 524 -1.21 -42.91 18.64
N MET A 525 -1.83 -43.34 17.57
CA MET A 525 -1.22 -44.33 16.70
C MET A 525 -0.13 -43.68 15.87
N LYS A 526 1.07 -44.31 15.88
CA LYS A 526 2.19 -43.83 15.08
C LYS A 526 1.82 -43.76 13.60
N ALA A 527 2.07 -42.61 12.99
CA ALA A 527 1.92 -42.45 11.57
C ALA A 527 3.12 -43.05 10.81
N ASN A 528 2.95 -43.36 9.55
CA ASN A 528 4.00 -43.93 8.72
C ASN A 528 4.29 -43.02 7.51
N LEU A 529 5.56 -42.91 7.16
CA LEU A 529 6.02 -42.23 5.96
C LEU A 529 6.96 -43.20 5.19
N THR A 530 6.71 -43.35 3.90
CA THR A 530 7.57 -44.18 3.05
C THR A 530 8.64 -43.31 2.42
N SER A 531 9.90 -43.59 2.71
CA SER A 531 11.05 -42.93 2.08
C SER A 531 11.12 -43.28 0.58
N SER A 532 11.10 -42.26 -0.25
CA SER A 532 11.22 -42.43 -1.73
C SER A 532 12.56 -43.00 -2.17
N THR A 533 13.59 -42.91 -1.31
CA THR A 533 14.97 -43.36 -1.62
C THR A 533 15.25 -44.78 -1.17
N THR A 534 14.66 -45.26 -0.09
CA THR A 534 14.96 -46.55 0.51
C THR A 534 13.80 -47.53 0.52
N ASN A 535 12.58 -47.11 0.12
CA ASN A 535 11.34 -47.88 0.23
C ASN A 535 11.03 -48.42 1.64
N GLU A 536 11.68 -47.85 2.69
CA GLU A 536 11.44 -48.21 4.06
C GLU A 536 10.29 -47.37 4.62
N THR A 537 9.36 -48.02 5.33
CA THR A 537 8.30 -47.35 6.08
C THR A 537 8.83 -46.94 7.45
N ILE A 538 8.91 -45.62 7.68
CA ILE A 538 9.35 -45.03 8.96
C ILE A 538 8.12 -44.64 9.76
N TYR A 539 7.99 -45.19 10.98
CA TYR A 539 6.92 -44.81 11.92
C TYR A 539 7.42 -43.62 12.76
N TYR A 540 6.53 -42.63 12.99
CA TYR A 540 6.84 -41.44 13.74
C TYR A 540 5.69 -41.00 14.64
N ASP A 541 6.00 -40.20 15.68
CA ASP A 541 5.05 -39.64 16.65
C ASP A 541 4.74 -38.16 16.32
N ALA A 542 5.66 -37.44 15.72
CA ALA A 542 5.47 -36.04 15.29
C ALA A 542 6.27 -35.71 14.04
N ILE A 543 5.87 -34.63 13.39
CA ILE A 543 6.43 -34.14 12.12
C ILE A 543 6.64 -32.61 12.19
N ASN A 544 7.73 -32.13 11.58
CA ASN A 544 8.04 -30.69 11.50
C ASN A 544 7.19 -29.98 10.42
N THR A 545 5.88 -29.99 10.57
CA THR A 545 4.93 -29.27 9.70
C THR A 545 3.84 -28.64 10.56
N LYS A 546 3.09 -27.71 9.96
CA LYS A 546 1.88 -27.17 10.61
C LYS A 546 0.82 -28.27 10.73
N CYS A 547 0.16 -28.33 11.88
CA CYS A 547 -1.04 -29.16 12.03
C CYS A 547 -2.15 -28.64 11.09
N ASN A 548 -2.92 -29.54 10.51
CA ASN A 548 -4.03 -29.16 9.65
C ASN A 548 -5.11 -28.45 10.46
N SER A 549 -5.51 -27.27 10.01
CA SER A 549 -6.67 -26.60 10.60
C SER A 549 -7.95 -27.32 10.17
N ILE A 550 -8.85 -27.54 11.12
CA ILE A 550 -10.17 -28.18 10.88
C ILE A 550 -11.13 -27.21 10.17
N CYS A 551 -10.71 -25.97 9.88
CA CYS A 551 -11.56 -24.91 9.40
C CYS A 551 -11.71 -24.89 7.87
N GLY A 552 -12.88 -25.33 7.37
CA GLY A 552 -13.20 -25.36 5.92
C GLY A 552 -13.72 -24.03 5.34
N TYR A 553 -13.80 -22.96 6.12
CA TYR A 553 -14.45 -21.71 5.69
C TYR A 553 -13.58 -20.77 4.86
N LEU A 554 -12.34 -21.12 4.54
CA LEU A 554 -11.40 -20.27 3.81
C LEU A 554 -12.01 -19.69 2.51
N TRP A 555 -12.53 -20.54 1.64
CA TRP A 555 -13.08 -20.09 0.35
C TRP A 555 -14.32 -19.21 0.49
N PHE A 556 -15.14 -19.49 1.51
CA PHE A 556 -16.32 -18.67 1.81
C PHE A 556 -15.89 -17.29 2.33
N PHE A 557 -14.90 -17.24 3.23
CA PHE A 557 -14.30 -15.99 3.69
C PHE A 557 -13.73 -15.18 2.52
N VAL A 558 -12.97 -15.83 1.63
CA VAL A 558 -12.36 -15.20 0.44
C VAL A 558 -13.43 -14.59 -0.48
N ALA A 559 -14.55 -15.29 -0.69
CA ALA A 559 -15.65 -14.77 -1.51
C ALA A 559 -16.30 -13.53 -0.88
N LEU A 560 -16.52 -13.53 0.44
CA LEU A 560 -17.07 -12.38 1.17
C LEU A 560 -16.07 -11.21 1.21
N ALA A 561 -14.78 -11.49 1.43
CA ALA A 561 -13.70 -10.48 1.39
C ALA A 561 -13.58 -9.84 0.00
N PHE A 562 -13.73 -10.65 -1.07
CA PHE A 562 -13.81 -10.13 -2.44
C PHE A 562 -14.99 -9.18 -2.60
N GLY A 563 -16.18 -9.54 -2.12
CA GLY A 563 -17.37 -8.70 -2.14
C GLY A 563 -17.17 -7.39 -1.38
N MET A 564 -16.58 -7.45 -0.18
CA MET A 564 -16.24 -6.27 0.63
C MET A 564 -15.28 -5.34 -0.11
N MET A 565 -14.19 -5.86 -0.67
CA MET A 565 -13.22 -5.07 -1.43
C MET A 565 -13.85 -4.49 -2.70
N LEU A 566 -14.62 -5.28 -3.45
CA LEU A 566 -15.30 -4.82 -4.66
C LEU A 566 -16.22 -3.63 -4.34
N MET A 567 -17.04 -3.71 -3.29
CA MET A 567 -17.93 -2.60 -2.88
C MET A 567 -17.16 -1.38 -2.40
N THR A 568 -16.07 -1.56 -1.67
CA THR A 568 -15.20 -0.48 -1.22
C THR A 568 -14.62 0.28 -2.42
N PHE A 569 -14.02 -0.42 -3.39
CA PHE A 569 -13.43 0.20 -4.58
C PHE A 569 -14.47 0.73 -5.56
N LEU A 570 -15.66 0.13 -5.60
CA LEU A 570 -16.81 0.63 -6.38
C LEU A 570 -17.23 2.04 -5.94
N CYS A 571 -17.10 2.37 -4.64
CA CYS A 571 -17.43 3.68 -4.09
C CYS A 571 -16.34 4.73 -4.36
N THR A 572 -15.10 4.36 -4.65
CA THR A 572 -13.94 5.26 -4.71
C THR A 572 -14.10 6.33 -5.80
N MET A 573 -14.39 5.95 -7.05
CA MET A 573 -14.55 6.90 -8.15
C MET A 573 -15.81 7.76 -8.01
N PRO A 574 -16.97 7.23 -7.60
CA PRO A 574 -18.13 8.03 -7.25
C PRO A 574 -17.83 9.10 -6.20
N ALA A 575 -17.18 8.75 -5.10
CA ALA A 575 -16.83 9.68 -4.04
C ALA A 575 -15.92 10.82 -4.54
N LEU A 576 -14.91 10.48 -5.36
CA LEU A 576 -14.03 11.45 -5.99
C LEU A 576 -14.80 12.38 -6.94
N ALA A 577 -15.69 11.83 -7.76
CA ALA A 577 -16.52 12.61 -8.69
C ALA A 577 -17.48 13.56 -7.93
N ALA A 578 -18.07 13.10 -6.81
CA ALA A 578 -18.89 13.95 -5.94
C ALA A 578 -18.07 15.11 -5.36
N THR A 579 -16.86 14.81 -4.86
CA THR A 579 -15.94 15.84 -4.32
C THR A 579 -15.65 16.93 -5.37
N LEU A 580 -15.35 16.54 -6.63
CA LEU A 580 -15.05 17.49 -7.70
C LEU A 580 -16.27 18.33 -8.12
N ARG A 581 -17.50 17.78 -7.98
CA ARG A 581 -18.74 18.50 -8.33
C ARG A 581 -19.23 19.45 -7.24
N VAL A 582 -18.87 19.22 -5.99
CA VAL A 582 -19.23 20.08 -4.84
C VAL A 582 -18.38 21.35 -4.79
N ILE A 583 -17.27 21.39 -5.54
CA ILE A 583 -16.28 22.48 -5.50
C ILE A 583 -16.28 23.24 -6.82
N ARG A 584 -15.96 24.54 -6.74
CA ARG A 584 -15.79 25.41 -7.93
C ARG A 584 -14.62 24.92 -8.79
N GLU A 585 -14.71 25.14 -10.09
CA GLU A 585 -13.71 24.63 -11.07
C GLU A 585 -12.30 25.17 -10.81
N ASP A 586 -12.18 26.42 -10.40
CA ASP A 586 -10.92 27.10 -10.09
C ASP A 586 -10.19 26.53 -8.87
N GLN A 587 -10.92 25.94 -7.93
CA GLN A 587 -10.39 25.41 -6.65
C GLN A 587 -10.21 23.89 -6.64
N ARG A 588 -10.61 23.16 -7.69
CA ARG A 588 -10.62 21.68 -7.73
C ARG A 588 -9.25 21.05 -7.43
N SER A 589 -8.19 21.56 -8.05
CA SER A 589 -6.84 21.02 -7.83
C SER A 589 -6.35 21.20 -6.39
N PHE A 590 -6.61 22.37 -5.80
CA PHE A 590 -6.26 22.66 -4.42
C PHE A 590 -7.07 21.83 -3.43
N ALA A 591 -8.35 21.67 -3.69
CA ALA A 591 -9.26 20.86 -2.88
C ALA A 591 -8.88 19.38 -2.88
N LEU A 592 -8.48 18.81 -4.04
CA LEU A 592 -7.94 17.45 -4.09
C LEU A 592 -6.67 17.31 -3.25
N GLY A 593 -5.78 18.31 -3.27
CA GLY A 593 -4.60 18.33 -2.40
C GLY A 593 -4.97 18.25 -0.92
N ILE A 594 -5.95 19.06 -0.49
CA ILE A 594 -6.45 19.05 0.90
C ILE A 594 -7.09 17.69 1.24
N GLN A 595 -7.86 17.13 0.32
CA GLN A 595 -8.48 15.81 0.51
C GLN A 595 -7.41 14.73 0.76
N TRP A 596 -6.38 14.64 -0.08
CA TRP A 596 -5.31 13.67 0.08
C TRP A 596 -4.54 13.84 1.39
N ILE A 597 -4.29 15.11 1.79
CA ILE A 597 -3.65 15.41 3.08
C ILE A 597 -4.49 14.88 4.25
N LYS A 598 -5.81 15.13 4.24
CA LYS A 598 -6.71 14.66 5.30
C LYS A 598 -6.83 13.15 5.33
N VAL A 599 -6.96 12.49 4.17
CA VAL A 599 -7.01 11.03 4.06
C VAL A 599 -5.73 10.41 4.63
N ARG A 600 -4.56 11.02 4.41
CA ARG A 600 -3.30 10.51 4.96
C ARG A 600 -3.21 10.69 6.46
N ILE A 601 -3.47 11.88 6.99
CA ILE A 601 -3.34 12.17 8.42
C ILE A 601 -4.35 11.38 9.26
N LEU A 602 -5.61 11.33 8.82
CA LEU A 602 -6.71 10.74 9.59
C LEU A 602 -6.96 9.27 9.24
N GLY A 603 -6.46 8.79 8.11
CA GLY A 603 -6.69 7.45 7.60
C GLY A 603 -5.42 6.64 7.46
N THR A 604 -4.67 6.80 6.35
CA THR A 604 -3.65 5.83 5.96
C THR A 604 -2.42 5.80 6.87
N ILE A 605 -2.04 6.90 7.53
CA ILE A 605 -0.92 6.93 8.48
C ILE A 605 -1.26 6.18 9.78
N PRO A 606 -2.38 6.47 10.49
CA PRO A 606 -2.69 5.78 11.74
C PRO A 606 -3.17 4.34 11.55
N ALA A 607 -3.69 3.99 10.38
CA ALA A 607 -4.31 2.69 10.15
C ALA A 607 -3.39 1.49 10.46
N PRO A 608 -2.19 1.35 9.88
CA PRO A 608 -1.33 0.20 10.16
C PRO A 608 -0.91 0.11 11.63
N MET A 609 -0.76 1.25 12.31
CA MET A 609 -0.42 1.27 13.74
C MET A 609 -1.59 0.80 14.61
N ILE A 610 -2.82 1.27 14.31
CA ILE A 610 -4.03 0.86 15.04
C ILE A 610 -4.29 -0.63 14.83
N PHE A 611 -4.24 -1.11 13.58
CA PHE A 611 -4.45 -2.53 13.27
C PHE A 611 -3.37 -3.40 13.91
N GLY A 612 -2.09 -2.98 13.83
CA GLY A 612 -0.98 -3.70 14.43
C GLY A 612 -1.10 -3.82 15.94
N ALA A 613 -1.42 -2.72 16.64
CA ALA A 613 -1.62 -2.73 18.09
C ALA A 613 -2.77 -3.65 18.53
N LEU A 614 -3.91 -3.59 17.82
CA LEU A 614 -5.04 -4.46 18.13
C LEU A 614 -4.76 -5.93 17.85
N ILE A 615 -3.95 -6.25 16.85
CA ILE A 615 -3.49 -7.62 16.59
C ILE A 615 -2.55 -8.07 17.70
N ASP A 616 -1.62 -7.23 18.15
CA ASP A 616 -0.72 -7.54 19.26
C ASP A 616 -1.49 -7.83 20.56
N ASP A 617 -2.59 -7.11 20.82
CA ASP A 617 -3.47 -7.35 21.97
C ASP A 617 -4.15 -8.74 21.93
N THR A 618 -4.22 -9.41 20.78
CA THR A 618 -4.75 -10.77 20.65
C THR A 618 -3.69 -11.86 20.86
N CYS A 619 -2.46 -11.49 21.21
CA CYS A 619 -1.38 -12.43 21.38
C CYS A 619 -1.54 -13.25 22.68
N ILE A 620 -1.55 -14.57 22.53
CA ILE A 620 -1.60 -15.51 23.66
C ILE A 620 -0.19 -15.90 24.11
N LEU A 621 0.74 -16.06 23.16
CA LEU A 621 2.09 -16.52 23.42
C LEU A 621 3.10 -15.62 22.71
N TRP A 622 3.90 -14.90 23.50
CA TRP A 622 5.00 -14.11 23.01
C TRP A 622 6.29 -14.91 22.95
N HIS A 623 7.13 -14.61 22.00
CA HIS A 623 8.51 -15.09 22.00
C HIS A 623 9.30 -14.31 23.07
N GLU A 624 9.61 -14.98 24.17
CA GLU A 624 10.36 -14.39 25.28
C GLU A 624 11.85 -14.65 25.06
N THR A 625 12.61 -13.60 24.82
CA THR A 625 14.06 -13.57 25.05
C THR A 625 14.32 -12.94 26.41
N CYS A 626 15.44 -13.31 27.09
CA CYS A 626 15.73 -12.96 28.50
C CYS A 626 15.52 -11.47 28.86
N GLU A 627 15.42 -10.54 27.90
CA GLU A 627 15.29 -9.11 28.18
C GLU A 627 14.04 -8.44 27.59
N ARG A 628 13.36 -9.01 26.58
CA ARG A 628 12.23 -8.35 25.88
C ARG A 628 11.25 -9.35 25.27
N SER A 629 9.97 -8.94 25.22
CA SER A 629 8.98 -9.62 24.37
C SER A 629 9.27 -9.33 22.89
N GLY A 630 9.46 -10.40 22.12
CA GLY A 630 9.69 -10.36 20.68
C GLY A 630 8.40 -10.45 19.86
N ALA A 631 8.43 -11.19 18.74
CA ALA A 631 7.25 -11.44 17.92
C ALA A 631 6.22 -12.31 18.63
N CYS A 632 4.93 -12.13 18.34
CA CYS A 632 3.89 -13.01 18.81
C CYS A 632 3.92 -14.34 18.03
N LEU A 633 3.88 -15.46 18.75
CA LEU A 633 3.96 -16.81 18.22
C LEU A 633 2.57 -17.43 17.98
N VAL A 634 1.62 -17.14 18.87
CA VAL A 634 0.25 -17.69 18.82
C VAL A 634 -0.74 -16.58 19.10
N TYR A 635 -1.71 -16.41 18.21
CA TYR A 635 -2.78 -15.42 18.33
C TYR A 635 -4.09 -16.09 18.71
N ASP A 636 -4.95 -15.35 19.40
CA ASP A 636 -6.34 -15.75 19.62
C ASP A 636 -7.17 -15.43 18.38
N ASN A 637 -7.58 -16.46 17.66
CA ASN A 637 -8.33 -16.35 16.42
C ASN A 637 -9.68 -15.65 16.62
N TYR A 638 -10.34 -15.91 17.75
CA TYR A 638 -11.65 -15.31 18.05
C TYR A 638 -11.54 -13.81 18.27
N TYR A 639 -10.63 -13.36 19.16
CA TYR A 639 -10.44 -11.94 19.43
C TYR A 639 -9.87 -11.21 18.21
N MET A 640 -8.95 -11.83 17.44
CA MET A 640 -8.46 -11.26 16.19
C MET A 640 -9.60 -11.01 15.19
N SER A 641 -10.52 -11.97 15.02
CA SER A 641 -11.70 -11.82 14.17
C SER A 641 -12.63 -10.72 14.70
N LEU A 642 -12.86 -10.68 16.01
CA LEU A 642 -13.72 -9.69 16.65
C LEU A 642 -13.17 -8.26 16.46
N TYR A 643 -11.88 -8.05 16.65
CA TYR A 643 -11.26 -6.73 16.48
C TYR A 643 -11.26 -6.28 15.02
N MET A 644 -10.99 -7.18 14.07
CA MET A 644 -11.10 -6.88 12.64
C MET A 644 -12.54 -6.55 12.23
N LEU A 645 -13.53 -7.29 12.76
CA LEU A 645 -14.94 -7.00 12.55
C LEU A 645 -15.32 -5.64 13.12
N ALA A 646 -14.92 -5.36 14.37
CA ALA A 646 -15.23 -4.10 15.05
C ALA A 646 -14.66 -2.90 14.30
N LEU A 647 -13.37 -2.95 13.89
CA LEU A 647 -12.75 -1.91 13.10
C LEU A 647 -13.45 -1.70 11.75
N GLY A 648 -13.76 -2.82 11.07
CA GLY A 648 -14.49 -2.77 9.80
C GLY A 648 -15.85 -2.13 9.95
N LEU A 649 -16.64 -2.53 10.96
CA LEU A 649 -17.97 -1.98 11.22
C LEU A 649 -17.93 -0.51 11.63
N ILE A 650 -17.03 -0.13 12.55
CA ILE A 650 -16.87 1.26 13.00
C ILE A 650 -16.50 2.15 11.81
N GLY A 651 -15.49 1.76 11.03
CA GLY A 651 -15.04 2.55 9.88
C GLY A 651 -16.09 2.64 8.77
N LYS A 652 -16.78 1.54 8.43
CA LYS A 652 -17.84 1.56 7.40
C LYS A 652 -19.09 2.31 7.86
N THR A 653 -19.47 2.20 9.14
CA THR A 653 -20.59 2.96 9.70
C THR A 653 -20.28 4.45 9.74
N ALA A 654 -19.06 4.82 10.12
CA ALA A 654 -18.60 6.22 10.08
C ALA A 654 -18.62 6.76 8.63
N SER A 655 -18.11 5.98 7.65
CA SER A 655 -18.15 6.34 6.23
C SER A 655 -19.58 6.53 5.73
N LEU A 656 -20.49 5.60 6.06
CA LEU A 656 -21.91 5.68 5.73
C LEU A 656 -22.56 6.95 6.31
N LEU A 657 -22.30 7.23 7.57
CA LEU A 657 -22.79 8.44 8.25
C LEU A 657 -22.27 9.72 7.57
N PHE A 658 -20.98 9.78 7.24
CA PHE A 658 -20.41 10.94 6.58
C PHE A 658 -20.93 11.12 5.15
N PHE A 659 -21.16 10.06 4.37
CA PHE A 659 -21.82 10.17 3.07
C PHE A 659 -23.27 10.63 3.19
N PHE A 660 -24.01 10.12 4.18
CA PHE A 660 -25.38 10.54 4.45
C PHE A 660 -25.45 12.02 4.83
N LEU A 661 -24.61 12.48 5.76
CA LEU A 661 -24.52 13.88 6.16
C LEU A 661 -24.07 14.77 4.99
N ALA A 662 -23.12 14.31 4.17
CA ALA A 662 -22.69 15.03 2.97
C ALA A 662 -23.84 15.20 1.97
N TRP A 663 -24.66 14.17 1.77
CA TRP A 663 -25.87 14.24 0.95
C TRP A 663 -26.90 15.19 1.55
N TRP A 664 -27.11 15.13 2.87
CA TRP A 664 -28.04 16.01 3.58
C TRP A 664 -27.64 17.48 3.48
N CYS A 665 -26.37 17.79 3.62
CA CYS A 665 -25.82 19.15 3.55
C CYS A 665 -25.56 19.65 2.11
N TYR A 666 -25.78 18.82 1.11
CA TYR A 666 -25.54 19.21 -0.29
C TYR A 666 -26.64 20.14 -0.82
N VAL A 667 -26.24 21.36 -1.22
CA VAL A 667 -27.12 22.33 -1.86
C VAL A 667 -26.90 22.29 -3.38
N PRO A 668 -27.93 21.94 -4.19
CA PRO A 668 -27.79 21.93 -5.65
C PRO A 668 -27.59 23.35 -6.20
N PRO A 669 -26.86 23.50 -7.34
CA PRO A 669 -26.71 24.79 -8.00
C PRO A 669 -28.08 25.32 -8.43
N GLY A 670 -28.51 26.46 -7.90
CA GLY A 670 -29.82 27.07 -8.10
C GLY A 670 -30.70 27.16 -6.85
N GLY A 671 -30.35 26.47 -5.78
CA GLY A 671 -30.98 26.64 -4.48
C GLY A 671 -30.51 27.96 -3.79
N ARG A 672 -31.39 28.92 -3.63
CA ARG A 672 -31.09 30.14 -2.82
C ARG A 672 -30.86 29.72 -1.39
N ARG A 673 -29.65 29.96 -0.86
CA ARG A 673 -29.46 30.10 0.57
C ARG A 673 -30.21 31.37 0.98
N ILE A 674 -31.24 31.26 1.80
CA ILE A 674 -31.83 32.39 2.54
C ILE A 674 -30.74 32.78 3.56
N THR A 675 -30.01 33.86 3.28
CA THR A 675 -29.19 34.52 4.28
C THR A 675 -30.15 35.39 5.11
N PRO A 676 -30.29 35.15 6.42
CA PRO A 676 -30.91 36.18 7.29
C PRO A 676 -29.90 37.32 7.40
N ASN A 677 -30.30 38.50 6.94
CA ASN A 677 -29.64 39.76 7.30
C ASN A 677 -29.90 40.05 8.78
N ASN A 678 -28.85 40.48 9.43
CA ASN A 678 -28.74 41.20 10.70
C ASN A 678 -28.72 40.42 12.02
N GLU A 679 -27.57 40.62 12.67
CA GLU A 679 -27.33 40.84 14.10
C GLU A 679 -27.99 39.87 15.09
N GLN A 680 -27.21 38.89 15.53
CA GLN A 680 -26.89 38.67 16.95
C GLN A 680 -26.16 37.31 17.08
N THR A 681 -25.07 37.34 17.82
CA THR A 681 -24.24 36.22 18.22
C THR A 681 -25.08 35.13 18.92
N VAL A 682 -25.40 34.05 18.22
CA VAL A 682 -25.93 32.84 18.86
C VAL A 682 -25.24 31.64 18.20
N ALA A 683 -24.78 30.72 19.04
CA ALA A 683 -24.18 29.45 18.64
C ALA A 683 -25.04 28.77 17.59
N THR A 684 -24.52 28.66 16.36
CA THR A 684 -25.25 28.11 15.21
C THR A 684 -25.26 26.59 15.30
N ILE A 685 -26.35 26.03 15.77
CA ILE A 685 -26.75 24.66 15.48
C ILE A 685 -26.95 24.57 13.96
N MET A 686 -26.19 23.74 13.28
CA MET A 686 -26.30 23.51 11.83
C MET A 686 -27.67 22.90 11.51
N HIS A 687 -28.62 23.70 11.06
CA HIS A 687 -29.82 23.20 10.40
C HIS A 687 -29.53 23.01 8.91
N CYS A 688 -29.37 21.76 8.50
CA CYS A 688 -29.41 21.34 7.10
C CYS A 688 -30.83 20.93 6.74
N GLU A 689 -31.50 21.67 5.87
CA GLU A 689 -32.83 21.32 5.36
C GLU A 689 -32.71 20.34 4.18
N GLY A 690 -33.44 19.23 4.22
CA GLY A 690 -33.51 18.26 3.13
C GLY A 690 -34.25 18.81 1.90
N PRO A 691 -34.02 18.28 0.70
CA PRO A 691 -34.67 18.75 -0.51
C PRO A 691 -36.18 18.41 -0.49
N ASN A 692 -37.02 19.41 -0.35
CA ASN A 692 -38.46 19.28 -0.56
C ASN A 692 -38.74 19.07 -2.06
N ASN A 693 -39.17 17.86 -2.40
CA ASN A 693 -39.75 17.54 -3.70
C ASN A 693 -41.22 17.96 -3.66
N ASN A 694 -41.53 19.20 -4.02
CA ASN A 694 -42.84 19.59 -4.56
C ASN A 694 -42.94 21.12 -4.61
N LEU A 695 -42.65 21.71 -5.77
CA LEU A 695 -43.22 23.02 -6.14
C LEU A 695 -43.55 22.98 -7.65
N PRO A 696 -44.76 23.40 -8.05
CA PRO A 696 -45.20 23.36 -9.44
C PRO A 696 -44.49 24.44 -10.27
N VAL A 697 -44.16 24.07 -11.49
CA VAL A 697 -43.69 24.98 -12.54
C VAL A 697 -44.81 25.91 -12.88
N GLN A 698 -44.75 27.20 -12.51
CA GLN A 698 -45.56 28.24 -13.08
C GLN A 698 -44.90 28.79 -14.35
N ASN A 699 -45.48 28.47 -15.48
CA ASN A 699 -45.28 29.16 -16.75
C ASN A 699 -45.73 30.59 -16.65
N SER A 700 -44.81 31.52 -16.77
CA SER A 700 -45.17 32.95 -17.08
C SER A 700 -44.98 33.14 -18.55
N THR A 701 -46.08 33.03 -19.29
CA THR A 701 -46.24 33.53 -20.67
C THR A 701 -46.45 35.06 -20.61
N ASN A 702 -45.77 35.73 -21.49
CA ASN A 702 -45.85 37.16 -21.84
C ASN A 702 -47.25 37.72 -21.97
N LEU A 703 -47.44 38.97 -21.59
CA LEU A 703 -48.38 39.88 -22.21
C LEU A 703 -47.73 41.27 -22.36
N ILE A 704 -47.41 41.62 -23.59
CA ILE A 704 -47.16 42.98 -24.11
C ILE A 704 -48.50 43.53 -24.49
N ALA A 705 -48.83 44.69 -24.03
CA ALA A 705 -49.65 45.72 -24.72
C ALA A 705 -49.71 46.99 -23.84
N GLY A 706 -49.05 48.08 -24.22
CA GLY A 706 -49.67 49.15 -24.99
C GLY A 706 -50.30 50.23 -24.09
N SER A 707 -49.63 51.28 -23.90
CA SER A 707 -49.86 52.71 -24.12
C SER A 707 -48.87 53.59 -23.39
#